data_3dff451758f496e2ef48758d93f76594
#
_entry.id   3dff451758f496e2ef48758d93f76594
#
_cell.length_a   1.000
_cell.length_b   1.000
_cell.length_c   1.000
_cell.angle_alpha   90.00
_cell.angle_beta   90.00
_cell.angle_gamma   90.00
#
_symmetry.space_group_name_H-M   'P 1'
#
loop_
_entity.id
_entity.type
_entity.pdbx_description
1 polymer ?
#
loop_
_entity_poly.entity_id
_entity_poly.type
_entity_poly.pdbx_seq_one_letter_code
_entity_poly.pdbx_strand_id
1 'polypeptide(L)'
;MIKLMKYLKKSAGYIVLIIALLFLQAYCDLSLPDYTSKIINVGIQQKGIEDSVPDKLRDSTLQNLQIFMDEDQKKEVSQNYTQEEDTWVLNDDISKETRENLNEDFSKAMMMVSAFSEDSEQGQAMVAQMGLPEGTDPLTALAQMPEEAVQQIMSQVDEKLKDMPESIVTQAGVSFVASEYEALGKDVDAIQMHYILMSGIRMLAMALVIMLAAISVTFISARVAGRLGHDLRNSIYRKVMSFSSREYHKFSTASLITRSTNDVQQVQQVMAMMFRIVLYAPILGIGGVIKVLNTDSSMTWILGVAVGLILIVIFVLFQVAMPKFTILQTLIDRLNLVSREILTGIPVIRAFSREKHEEDRFEKANLDLTKTNLFVNRCMTFMMPIMMLIMNGVSVLIIYSGAHAVDNGTMQVGNVMAFIQYAMQIIMSFLMITAMSIMLPRANVAALRIDEVLKTEVSIQDPETPVHPSESVKGEIEFDHVSFAYPEAGENVLTDISFKAKKGQTIAVIGSTGSGKSTLINLIPRYYDVTKGSVKVDGVDVRDMTQKELRDKLGYVPQKGVLFSGTIDSNIRYGKPEITDAQVKEAAEVAQATEFIDTKPEKYKSPVSQGGTNVSGGQKQRLSIARAIAKEPEIFIFDDSFSALDFKTDSQLRKALKEYTKDATTVIVAQRISTILGADQIIVLDDGHMAGIGTHKELMANCEVYQQIARSQLSEEELA
;
A
#
# COMPACT_ATOMS: atom_id res chain seq x y z
N MET A 1 0.52 -3.77 -9.46
CA MET A 1 -0.50 -3.92 -8.39
C MET A 1 -1.38 -5.17 -8.60
N ILE A 2 -2.06 -5.33 -9.74
CA ILE A 2 -2.95 -6.48 -10.02
C ILE A 2 -2.25 -7.83 -9.78
N LYS A 3 -0.97 -7.97 -10.17
CA LYS A 3 -0.20 -9.20 -9.97
C LYS A 3 -0.02 -9.59 -8.49
N LEU A 4 -0.07 -8.64 -7.58
CA LEU A 4 0.02 -8.90 -6.13
C LEU A 4 -1.34 -9.19 -5.47
N MET A 5 -2.45 -9.03 -6.20
CA MET A 5 -3.79 -9.34 -5.67
C MET A 5 -3.96 -10.83 -5.30
N LYS A 6 -3.16 -11.72 -5.90
CA LYS A 6 -3.15 -13.14 -5.50
C LYS A 6 -2.86 -13.35 -4.00
N TYR A 7 -2.08 -12.47 -3.38
CA TYR A 7 -1.77 -12.54 -1.96
C TYR A 7 -2.95 -12.08 -1.07
N LEU A 8 -3.94 -11.38 -1.66
CA LEU A 8 -5.15 -10.95 -0.98
C LEU A 8 -6.23 -12.05 -0.90
N LYS A 9 -6.11 -13.16 -1.64
CA LYS A 9 -7.09 -14.26 -1.61
C LYS A 9 -7.41 -14.74 -0.19
N LYS A 10 -6.37 -14.82 0.67
CA LYS A 10 -6.54 -15.20 2.10
C LYS A 10 -7.30 -14.17 2.93
N SER A 11 -7.47 -12.96 2.42
CA SER A 11 -8.15 -11.85 3.09
C SER A 11 -9.47 -11.46 2.39
N ALA A 12 -9.97 -12.28 1.46
CA ALA A 12 -11.17 -11.96 0.67
C ALA A 12 -12.41 -11.65 1.53
N GLY A 13 -12.65 -12.41 2.61
CA GLY A 13 -13.75 -12.14 3.53
C GLY A 13 -13.65 -10.77 4.21
N TYR A 14 -12.44 -10.34 4.58
CA TYR A 14 -12.24 -9.00 5.14
C TYR A 14 -12.48 -7.90 4.09
N ILE A 15 -12.14 -8.14 2.83
CA ILE A 15 -12.37 -7.17 1.74
C ILE A 15 -13.87 -7.00 1.49
N VAL A 16 -14.64 -8.09 1.47
CA VAL A 16 -16.11 -8.05 1.35
C VAL A 16 -16.72 -7.27 2.52
N LEU A 17 -16.25 -7.51 3.74
CA LEU A 17 -16.69 -6.78 4.93
C LEU A 17 -16.36 -5.28 4.84
N ILE A 18 -15.16 -4.91 4.36
CA ILE A 18 -14.80 -3.51 4.10
C ILE A 18 -15.79 -2.86 3.13
N ILE A 19 -16.10 -3.52 2.01
CA ILE A 19 -17.03 -3.00 1.00
C ILE A 19 -18.40 -2.80 1.61
N ALA A 20 -18.94 -3.77 2.36
CA ALA A 20 -20.23 -3.65 3.02
C ALA A 20 -20.28 -2.48 4.02
N LEU A 21 -19.21 -2.31 4.82
CA LEU A 21 -19.11 -1.19 5.76
C LEU A 21 -18.99 0.17 5.05
N LEU A 22 -18.29 0.23 3.90
CA LEU A 22 -18.21 1.45 3.10
C LEU A 22 -19.55 1.84 2.48
N PHE A 23 -20.35 0.86 2.02
CA PHE A 23 -21.72 1.13 1.58
C PHE A 23 -22.60 1.64 2.71
N LEU A 24 -22.51 1.02 3.89
CA LEU A 24 -23.23 1.50 5.08
C LEU A 24 -22.81 2.92 5.46
N GLN A 25 -21.51 3.18 5.48
CA GLN A 25 -20.97 4.51 5.77
C GLN A 25 -21.48 5.53 4.77
N ALA A 26 -21.36 5.26 3.46
CA ALA A 26 -21.80 6.17 2.40
C ALA A 26 -23.32 6.42 2.44
N TYR A 27 -24.12 5.39 2.74
CA TYR A 27 -25.58 5.55 2.92
C TYR A 27 -25.90 6.52 4.05
N CYS A 28 -25.25 6.36 5.21
CA CYS A 28 -25.45 7.26 6.33
C CYS A 28 -24.94 8.67 6.03
N ASP A 29 -23.74 8.81 5.41
CA ASP A 29 -23.17 10.11 5.02
C ASP A 29 -24.09 10.87 4.04
N LEU A 30 -24.69 10.16 3.07
CA LEU A 30 -25.63 10.72 2.09
C LEU A 30 -27.03 10.96 2.66
N SER A 31 -27.34 10.43 3.83
CA SER A 31 -28.63 10.68 4.49
C SER A 31 -28.59 11.90 5.43
N LEU A 32 -27.41 12.32 5.89
CA LEU A 32 -27.29 13.49 6.78
C LEU A 32 -27.84 14.80 6.17
N PRO A 33 -27.56 15.15 4.88
CA PRO A 33 -28.14 16.30 4.24
C PRO A 33 -29.68 16.27 4.19
N ASP A 34 -30.29 15.09 3.99
CA ASP A 34 -31.75 14.94 4.01
C ASP A 34 -32.33 15.31 5.38
N TYR A 35 -31.70 14.87 6.47
CA TYR A 35 -32.14 15.24 7.82
C TYR A 35 -31.92 16.73 8.11
N THR A 36 -30.84 17.33 7.59
CA THR A 36 -30.62 18.78 7.70
C THR A 36 -31.75 19.54 6.99
N SER A 37 -32.12 19.12 5.77
CA SER A 37 -33.24 19.66 5.04
C SER A 37 -34.54 19.54 5.82
N LYS A 38 -34.84 18.36 6.38
CA LYS A 38 -36.05 18.13 7.18
C LYS A 38 -36.11 18.99 8.44
N ILE A 39 -34.99 19.19 9.13
CA ILE A 39 -34.95 20.06 10.30
C ILE A 39 -35.30 21.51 9.92
N ILE A 40 -34.81 21.99 8.78
CA ILE A 40 -35.05 23.35 8.31
C ILE A 40 -36.49 23.48 7.80
N ASN A 41 -36.92 22.61 6.89
CA ASN A 41 -38.23 22.69 6.24
C ASN A 41 -39.37 22.35 7.23
N VAL A 42 -39.31 21.15 7.79
CA VAL A 42 -40.37 20.68 8.69
C VAL A 42 -40.19 21.24 10.10
N GLY A 43 -38.96 21.11 10.66
CA GLY A 43 -38.71 21.53 12.05
C GLY A 43 -38.84 23.02 12.27
N ILE A 44 -38.24 23.87 11.40
CA ILE A 44 -38.21 25.31 11.60
C ILE A 44 -39.34 26.03 10.88
N GLN A 45 -39.50 25.77 9.55
CA GLN A 45 -40.50 26.50 8.76
C GLN A 45 -41.94 26.02 8.99
N GLN A 46 -42.10 24.69 9.20
CA GLN A 46 -43.44 24.05 9.38
C GLN A 46 -43.75 23.74 10.85
N LYS A 47 -43.02 24.33 11.81
CA LYS A 47 -43.24 24.14 13.25
C LYS A 47 -43.33 22.64 13.70
N GLY A 48 -42.59 21.75 13.02
CA GLY A 48 -42.54 20.32 13.34
C GLY A 48 -43.71 19.48 12.77
N ILE A 49 -44.55 20.06 11.92
CA ILE A 49 -45.69 19.40 11.27
C ILE A 49 -45.22 18.91 9.89
N GLU A 50 -45.31 17.60 9.64
CA GLU A 50 -44.73 16.97 8.44
C GLU A 50 -45.58 17.17 7.16
N ASP A 51 -46.90 17.15 7.30
CA ASP A 51 -47.86 17.24 6.20
C ASP A 51 -49.15 17.98 6.62
N SER A 52 -50.04 18.20 5.68
CA SER A 52 -51.32 18.90 5.89
C SER A 52 -52.43 17.99 6.41
N VAL A 53 -52.12 16.76 6.85
CA VAL A 53 -53.09 15.81 7.43
C VAL A 53 -53.07 15.96 8.96
N PRO A 54 -54.03 16.68 9.58
CA PRO A 54 -53.99 16.89 11.01
C PRO A 54 -54.39 15.63 11.76
N ASP A 55 -53.66 15.29 12.84
CA ASP A 55 -54.01 14.17 13.72
C ASP A 55 -55.37 14.41 14.44
N LYS A 56 -55.75 15.70 14.63
CA LYS A 56 -57.01 16.10 15.25
C LYS A 56 -57.43 17.47 14.72
N LEU A 57 -58.74 17.62 14.40
CA LEU A 57 -59.32 18.88 13.94
C LEU A 57 -60.74 19.08 14.54
N ARG A 58 -61.18 20.32 14.64
CA ARG A 58 -62.50 20.66 15.12
C ARG A 58 -63.55 20.35 14.07
N ASP A 59 -64.77 20.01 14.53
CA ASP A 59 -65.88 19.72 13.64
C ASP A 59 -66.22 20.91 12.72
N SER A 60 -66.21 22.14 13.27
CA SER A 60 -66.42 23.38 12.49
C SER A 60 -65.37 23.57 11.40
N THR A 61 -64.12 23.23 11.69
CA THR A 61 -63.01 23.31 10.73
C THR A 61 -63.19 22.27 9.60
N LEU A 62 -63.55 21.05 9.93
CA LEU A 62 -63.82 20.01 8.93
C LEU A 62 -64.97 20.41 8.01
N GLN A 63 -66.05 20.96 8.57
CA GLN A 63 -67.17 21.43 7.76
C GLN A 63 -66.77 22.52 6.77
N ASN A 64 -65.90 23.46 7.20
CA ASN A 64 -65.39 24.50 6.32
C ASN A 64 -64.47 23.93 5.21
N LEU A 65 -63.68 22.92 5.52
CA LEU A 65 -62.81 22.25 4.54
C LEU A 65 -63.62 21.48 3.51
N GLN A 66 -64.69 20.82 3.96
CA GLN A 66 -65.57 20.03 3.09
C GLN A 66 -66.35 20.88 2.06
N ILE A 67 -66.43 22.21 2.24
CA ILE A 67 -67.00 23.14 1.23
C ILE A 67 -66.18 23.05 -0.07
N PHE A 68 -64.85 22.86 0.07
CA PHE A 68 -63.89 22.85 -1.03
C PHE A 68 -63.43 21.43 -1.44
N MET A 69 -64.13 20.39 -0.99
CA MET A 69 -63.88 19.00 -1.33
C MET A 69 -65.00 18.43 -2.19
N ASP A 70 -64.65 17.56 -3.15
CA ASP A 70 -65.63 16.78 -3.90
C ASP A 70 -66.18 15.60 -3.07
N GLU A 71 -67.21 14.89 -3.59
CA GLU A 71 -67.88 13.81 -2.87
C GLU A 71 -66.94 12.59 -2.61
N ASP A 72 -65.97 12.34 -3.48
CA ASP A 72 -65.00 11.25 -3.29
C ASP A 72 -63.97 11.61 -2.21
N GLN A 73 -63.50 12.86 -2.17
CA GLN A 73 -62.61 13.38 -1.14
C GLN A 73 -63.30 13.42 0.23
N LYS A 74 -64.56 13.91 0.31
CA LYS A 74 -65.33 13.89 1.57
C LYS A 74 -65.52 12.48 2.10
N LYS A 75 -65.72 11.50 1.23
CA LYS A 75 -65.85 10.09 1.60
C LYS A 75 -64.51 9.53 2.09
N GLU A 76 -63.41 9.85 1.45
CA GLU A 76 -62.08 9.42 1.86
C GLU A 76 -61.73 9.99 3.25
N VAL A 77 -62.02 11.27 3.52
CA VAL A 77 -61.86 11.90 4.83
C VAL A 77 -62.73 11.19 5.87
N SER A 78 -64.02 10.96 5.59
CA SER A 78 -64.91 10.34 6.56
C SER A 78 -64.56 8.89 6.88
N GLN A 79 -63.91 8.18 6.00
CA GLN A 79 -63.43 6.80 6.23
C GLN A 79 -62.15 6.76 7.11
N ASN A 80 -61.32 7.79 7.05
CA ASN A 80 -60.03 7.83 7.72
C ASN A 80 -60.02 8.65 9.02
N TYR A 81 -61.10 9.35 9.35
CA TYR A 81 -61.30 10.09 10.59
C TYR A 81 -62.46 9.55 11.38
N THR A 82 -62.36 9.52 12.71
CA THR A 82 -63.41 9.12 13.64
C THR A 82 -63.81 10.32 14.47
N GLN A 83 -65.12 10.59 14.61
CA GLN A 83 -65.62 11.69 15.41
C GLN A 83 -65.58 11.36 16.89
N GLU A 84 -64.95 12.25 17.68
CA GLU A 84 -64.88 12.21 19.15
C GLU A 84 -65.41 13.58 19.69
N GLU A 85 -66.57 13.59 20.25
CA GLU A 85 -67.25 14.82 20.73
C GLU A 85 -67.34 15.91 19.63
N ASP A 86 -66.68 17.06 19.82
CA ASP A 86 -66.61 18.18 18.89
C ASP A 86 -65.38 18.16 17.99
N THR A 87 -64.64 17.04 17.95
CA THR A 87 -63.39 16.90 17.18
C THR A 87 -63.37 15.61 16.36
N TRP A 88 -62.62 15.65 15.29
CA TRP A 88 -62.32 14.49 14.44
C TRP A 88 -60.84 14.08 14.65
N VAL A 89 -60.63 12.78 14.87
CA VAL A 89 -59.33 12.17 15.13
C VAL A 89 -58.96 11.24 14.00
N LEU A 90 -57.74 11.35 13.49
CA LEU A 90 -57.21 10.50 12.44
C LEU A 90 -57.03 9.07 12.93
N ASN A 91 -57.45 8.07 12.14
CA ASN A 91 -57.31 6.67 12.48
C ASN A 91 -55.83 6.21 12.44
N ASP A 92 -55.39 5.35 13.38
CA ASP A 92 -54.00 4.91 13.52
C ASP A 92 -53.51 4.05 12.34
N ASP A 93 -54.37 3.35 11.61
CA ASP A 93 -54.02 2.35 10.57
C ASP A 93 -54.17 2.89 9.13
N ILE A 94 -53.60 4.05 8.84
CA ILE A 94 -53.66 4.64 7.49
C ILE A 94 -52.46 4.20 6.66
N SER A 95 -52.73 3.73 5.40
CA SER A 95 -51.67 3.44 4.46
C SER A 95 -50.90 4.71 4.05
N LYS A 96 -49.63 4.56 3.67
CA LYS A 96 -48.82 5.69 3.19
C LYS A 96 -49.46 6.36 1.97
N GLU A 97 -50.02 5.59 1.06
CA GLU A 97 -50.69 6.07 -0.15
C GLU A 97 -51.93 6.89 0.20
N THR A 98 -52.77 6.40 1.12
CA THR A 98 -53.94 7.14 1.62
C THR A 98 -53.55 8.46 2.29
N ARG A 99 -52.42 8.47 3.06
CA ARG A 99 -51.95 9.69 3.71
C ARG A 99 -51.42 10.71 2.68
N GLU A 100 -50.79 10.26 1.59
CA GLU A 100 -50.36 11.12 0.50
C GLU A 100 -51.55 11.75 -0.24
N ASN A 101 -52.62 10.97 -0.54
CA ASN A 101 -53.84 11.49 -1.12
C ASN A 101 -54.52 12.50 -0.21
N LEU A 102 -54.71 12.16 1.06
CA LEU A 102 -55.30 13.07 2.05
C LEU A 102 -54.47 14.37 2.20
N ASN A 103 -53.14 14.28 2.10
CA ASN A 103 -52.30 15.47 2.17
C ASN A 103 -52.53 16.39 0.98
N GLU A 104 -52.70 15.88 -0.21
CA GLU A 104 -53.05 16.67 -1.40
C GLU A 104 -54.42 17.34 -1.25
N ASP A 105 -55.43 16.58 -0.83
CA ASP A 105 -56.81 17.07 -0.66
C ASP A 105 -56.89 18.13 0.45
N PHE A 106 -56.33 17.84 1.60
CA PHE A 106 -56.33 18.79 2.71
C PHE A 106 -55.51 20.05 2.40
N SER A 107 -54.35 19.93 1.74
CA SER A 107 -53.51 21.09 1.41
C SER A 107 -54.28 22.09 0.54
N LYS A 108 -55.02 21.60 -0.49
CA LYS A 108 -55.83 22.43 -1.36
C LYS A 108 -57.00 23.09 -0.60
N ALA A 109 -57.78 22.25 0.12
CA ALA A 109 -58.93 22.76 0.90
C ALA A 109 -58.51 23.77 1.96
N MET A 110 -57.42 23.53 2.71
CA MET A 110 -56.91 24.44 3.75
C MET A 110 -56.44 25.77 3.16
N MET A 111 -55.75 25.71 2.01
CA MET A 111 -55.33 26.93 1.32
C MET A 111 -56.53 27.78 0.89
N MET A 112 -57.59 27.12 0.42
CA MET A 112 -58.84 27.77 0.05
C MET A 112 -59.52 28.39 1.26
N VAL A 113 -59.66 27.66 2.36
CA VAL A 113 -60.23 28.15 3.60
C VAL A 113 -59.47 29.38 4.12
N SER A 114 -58.13 29.34 4.06
CA SER A 114 -57.28 30.47 4.44
C SER A 114 -57.48 31.67 3.50
N ALA A 115 -57.62 31.48 2.21
CA ALA A 115 -57.82 32.52 1.22
C ALA A 115 -59.19 33.21 1.35
N PHE A 116 -60.19 32.49 1.82
CA PHE A 116 -61.56 33.01 2.02
C PHE A 116 -61.89 33.23 3.50
N SER A 117 -60.94 33.29 4.41
CA SER A 117 -61.14 33.64 5.81
C SER A 117 -61.57 35.10 5.97
N GLU A 118 -62.22 35.44 7.10
CA GLU A 118 -62.72 36.75 7.41
C GLU A 118 -61.66 37.85 7.40
N ASP A 119 -60.42 37.48 7.77
CA ASP A 119 -59.28 38.37 7.79
C ASP A 119 -58.54 38.52 6.44
N SER A 120 -58.97 37.80 5.38
CA SER A 120 -58.30 37.85 4.07
C SER A 120 -58.86 38.98 3.17
N GLU A 121 -57.96 39.67 2.46
CA GLU A 121 -58.38 40.66 1.46
C GLU A 121 -59.28 40.07 0.36
N GLN A 122 -59.03 38.79 -0.01
CA GLN A 122 -59.79 38.09 -1.03
C GLN A 122 -61.17 37.72 -0.54
N GLY A 123 -61.31 37.26 0.69
CA GLY A 123 -62.58 36.99 1.34
C GLY A 123 -63.45 38.25 1.46
N GLN A 124 -62.88 39.35 1.91
CA GLN A 124 -63.55 40.63 2.01
C GLN A 124 -63.98 41.19 0.65
N ALA A 125 -63.13 41.09 -0.37
CA ALA A 125 -63.46 41.46 -1.74
C ALA A 125 -64.64 40.64 -2.31
N MET A 126 -64.70 39.36 -1.99
CA MET A 126 -65.76 38.46 -2.39
C MET A 126 -67.11 38.83 -1.72
N VAL A 127 -67.10 39.06 -0.41
CA VAL A 127 -68.28 39.54 0.33
C VAL A 127 -68.81 40.86 -0.25
N ALA A 128 -67.90 41.78 -0.60
CA ALA A 128 -68.28 43.06 -1.24
C ALA A 128 -68.88 42.84 -2.66
N GLN A 129 -68.33 41.90 -3.45
CA GLN A 129 -68.90 41.59 -4.78
C GLN A 129 -70.29 40.94 -4.71
N MET A 130 -70.55 40.16 -3.63
CA MET A 130 -71.85 39.50 -3.40
C MET A 130 -72.90 40.47 -2.85
N GLY A 131 -72.52 41.71 -2.52
CA GLY A 131 -73.39 42.72 -1.95
C GLY A 131 -73.91 42.40 -0.54
N LEU A 132 -73.11 41.58 0.23
CA LEU A 132 -73.43 41.21 1.62
C LEU A 132 -72.90 42.30 2.58
N PRO A 133 -73.52 42.45 3.79
CA PRO A 133 -73.07 43.40 4.78
C PRO A 133 -71.60 43.22 5.16
N GLU A 134 -70.90 44.37 5.42
CA GLU A 134 -69.56 44.32 5.98
C GLU A 134 -69.54 43.58 7.32
N GLY A 135 -68.61 42.56 7.47
CA GLY A 135 -68.55 41.68 8.64
C GLY A 135 -69.27 40.35 8.49
N THR A 136 -69.81 40.03 7.28
CA THR A 136 -70.27 38.68 6.99
C THR A 136 -69.08 37.74 6.78
N ASP A 137 -69.03 36.62 7.50
CA ASP A 137 -67.99 35.58 7.30
C ASP A 137 -68.10 34.99 5.88
N PRO A 138 -67.06 35.10 5.03
CA PRO A 138 -67.07 34.63 3.66
C PRO A 138 -67.32 33.13 3.53
N LEU A 139 -66.86 32.30 4.49
CA LEU A 139 -67.06 30.83 4.48
C LEU A 139 -68.51 30.48 4.75
N THR A 140 -69.18 31.18 5.67
CA THR A 140 -70.58 31.03 5.95
C THR A 140 -71.44 31.43 4.73
N ALA A 141 -71.03 32.48 4.02
CA ALA A 141 -71.69 32.89 2.78
C ALA A 141 -71.53 31.83 1.64
N LEU A 142 -70.34 31.25 1.50
CA LEU A 142 -70.06 30.19 0.54
C LEU A 142 -70.91 28.92 0.84
N ALA A 143 -71.00 28.52 2.12
CA ALA A 143 -71.75 27.33 2.54
C ALA A 143 -73.26 27.46 2.23
N GLN A 144 -73.85 28.67 2.06
CA GLN A 144 -75.24 28.93 1.70
C GLN A 144 -75.44 29.05 0.19
N MET A 145 -74.41 28.98 -0.64
CA MET A 145 -74.48 29.05 -2.09
C MET A 145 -74.99 27.71 -2.69
N PRO A 146 -75.64 27.75 -3.86
CA PRO A 146 -75.94 26.54 -4.63
C PRO A 146 -74.58 25.84 -4.98
N GLU A 147 -74.59 24.51 -4.89
CA GLU A 147 -73.44 23.65 -5.12
C GLU A 147 -72.77 23.89 -6.49
N GLU A 148 -73.56 24.19 -7.54
CA GLU A 148 -73.06 24.55 -8.87
C GLU A 148 -72.22 25.84 -8.90
N ALA A 149 -72.56 26.83 -8.04
CA ALA A 149 -71.81 28.08 -7.95
C ALA A 149 -70.51 27.89 -7.22
N VAL A 150 -70.43 27.09 -6.15
CA VAL A 150 -69.24 26.72 -5.45
C VAL A 150 -68.30 25.92 -6.36
N GLN A 151 -68.79 24.95 -7.13
CA GLN A 151 -68.00 24.19 -8.10
C GLN A 151 -67.41 25.09 -9.20
N GLN A 152 -68.10 26.14 -9.63
CA GLN A 152 -67.63 27.08 -10.62
C GLN A 152 -66.46 27.93 -10.06
N ILE A 153 -66.52 28.33 -8.79
CA ILE A 153 -65.41 29.00 -8.07
C ILE A 153 -64.23 28.05 -7.92
N MET A 154 -64.50 26.81 -7.48
CA MET A 154 -63.46 25.78 -7.34
C MET A 154 -62.75 25.53 -8.66
N SER A 155 -63.44 25.38 -9.80
CA SER A 155 -62.80 25.16 -11.09
C SER A 155 -61.87 26.30 -11.53
N GLN A 156 -62.24 27.57 -11.22
CA GLN A 156 -61.38 28.75 -11.49
C GLN A 156 -60.17 28.83 -10.59
N VAL A 157 -60.28 28.39 -9.34
CA VAL A 157 -59.19 28.34 -8.40
C VAL A 157 -58.29 27.15 -8.68
N ASP A 158 -58.85 25.97 -9.02
CA ASP A 158 -58.09 24.81 -9.45
C ASP A 158 -57.21 25.12 -10.69
N GLU A 159 -57.74 25.90 -11.65
CA GLU A 159 -56.96 26.34 -12.81
C GLU A 159 -55.77 27.21 -12.40
N LYS A 160 -55.93 28.08 -11.40
CA LYS A 160 -54.82 28.88 -10.82
C LYS A 160 -53.89 28.08 -9.93
N LEU A 161 -54.39 27.09 -9.17
CA LEU A 161 -53.63 26.21 -8.33
C LEU A 161 -52.76 25.25 -9.14
N LYS A 162 -53.20 24.84 -10.36
CA LYS A 162 -52.39 24.03 -11.27
C LYS A 162 -51.07 24.67 -11.66
N ASP A 163 -51.01 26.00 -11.71
CA ASP A 163 -49.83 26.76 -12.02
C ASP A 163 -48.94 27.04 -10.77
N MET A 164 -49.46 26.76 -9.58
CA MET A 164 -48.72 26.94 -8.33
C MET A 164 -47.90 25.69 -7.99
N PRO A 165 -46.67 25.87 -7.52
CA PRO A 165 -45.83 24.78 -7.02
C PRO A 165 -46.50 24.06 -5.84
N GLU A 166 -46.49 22.73 -5.86
CA GLU A 166 -47.05 21.87 -4.80
C GLU A 166 -46.54 22.20 -3.40
N SER A 167 -45.26 22.64 -3.32
CA SER A 167 -44.59 23.06 -2.07
C SER A 167 -45.26 24.26 -1.40
N ILE A 168 -45.78 25.22 -2.18
CA ILE A 168 -46.50 26.39 -1.64
C ILE A 168 -47.87 25.93 -1.10
N VAL A 169 -48.56 25.10 -1.82
CA VAL A 169 -49.86 24.58 -1.41
C VAL A 169 -49.73 23.77 -0.12
N THR A 170 -48.78 22.87 -0.03
CA THR A 170 -48.50 22.07 1.18
C THR A 170 -48.06 22.97 2.35
N GLN A 171 -47.26 24.01 2.13
CA GLN A 171 -46.79 24.92 3.20
C GLN A 171 -47.99 25.76 3.75
N ALA A 172 -48.89 26.17 2.89
CA ALA A 172 -50.10 26.87 3.32
C ALA A 172 -51.01 25.92 4.16
N GLY A 173 -51.18 24.68 3.72
CA GLY A 173 -51.94 23.67 4.47
C GLY A 173 -51.32 23.38 5.85
N VAL A 174 -50.01 23.21 5.91
CA VAL A 174 -49.30 22.99 7.19
C VAL A 174 -49.43 24.20 8.13
N SER A 175 -49.34 25.44 7.61
CA SER A 175 -49.57 26.64 8.41
C SER A 175 -50.97 26.69 8.99
N PHE A 176 -51.99 26.24 8.22
CA PHE A 176 -53.34 26.09 8.69
C PHE A 176 -53.45 25.02 9.80
N VAL A 177 -52.85 23.86 9.62
CA VAL A 177 -52.79 22.82 10.68
C VAL A 177 -52.15 23.35 11.97
N ALA A 178 -51.09 24.14 11.85
CA ALA A 178 -50.47 24.75 13.02
C ALA A 178 -51.42 25.65 13.77
N SER A 179 -52.18 26.53 13.05
CA SER A 179 -53.21 27.39 13.62
C SER A 179 -54.36 26.61 14.25
N GLU A 180 -54.76 25.49 13.62
CA GLU A 180 -55.81 24.60 14.15
C GLU A 180 -55.34 23.91 15.45
N TYR A 181 -54.10 23.49 15.53
CA TYR A 181 -53.51 22.93 16.75
C TYR A 181 -53.43 23.96 17.89
N GLU A 182 -53.07 25.21 17.59
CA GLU A 182 -53.13 26.28 18.57
C GLU A 182 -54.58 26.53 19.07
N ALA A 183 -55.54 26.52 18.18
CA ALA A 183 -56.96 26.65 18.52
C ALA A 183 -57.55 25.48 19.33
N LEU A 184 -56.99 24.27 19.15
CA LEU A 184 -57.25 23.08 19.96
C LEU A 184 -56.52 23.09 21.33
N GLY A 185 -55.70 24.10 21.61
CA GLY A 185 -54.92 24.21 22.84
C GLY A 185 -53.69 23.30 22.89
N LYS A 186 -53.26 22.74 21.74
CA LYS A 186 -52.00 22.05 21.65
C LYS A 186 -50.82 23.03 21.65
N ASP A 187 -49.76 22.68 22.37
CA ASP A 187 -48.51 23.43 22.37
C ASP A 187 -47.70 23.12 21.10
N VAL A 188 -47.80 23.99 20.09
CA VAL A 188 -47.15 23.85 18.80
C VAL A 188 -45.61 23.99 18.94
N ASP A 189 -45.15 24.82 19.90
CA ASP A 189 -43.71 24.99 20.19
C ASP A 189 -43.12 23.68 20.77
N ALA A 190 -43.93 22.95 21.58
CA ALA A 190 -43.51 21.63 22.08
C ALA A 190 -43.43 20.60 20.93
N ILE A 191 -44.38 20.62 19.96
CA ILE A 191 -44.34 19.77 18.76
C ILE A 191 -43.07 20.04 17.95
N GLN A 192 -42.79 21.32 17.69
CA GLN A 192 -41.59 21.76 16.98
C GLN A 192 -40.31 21.26 17.68
N MET A 193 -40.22 21.52 18.98
CA MET A 193 -39.04 21.14 19.77
C MET A 193 -38.85 19.62 19.78
N HIS A 194 -39.93 18.88 19.94
CA HIS A 194 -39.88 17.39 19.87
C HIS A 194 -39.37 16.89 18.52
N TYR A 195 -39.86 17.44 17.41
CA TYR A 195 -39.44 17.08 16.06
C TYR A 195 -37.95 17.36 15.82
N ILE A 196 -37.50 18.58 16.19
CA ILE A 196 -36.09 18.99 16.05
C ILE A 196 -35.19 18.09 16.90
N LEU A 197 -35.56 17.84 18.16
CA LEU A 197 -34.78 17.00 19.05
C LEU A 197 -34.69 15.56 18.54
N MET A 198 -35.80 14.98 18.10
CA MET A 198 -35.84 13.62 17.58
C MET A 198 -35.04 13.48 16.28
N SER A 199 -35.13 14.45 15.37
CA SER A 199 -34.33 14.50 14.15
C SER A 199 -32.84 14.67 14.47
N GLY A 200 -32.49 15.50 15.44
CA GLY A 200 -31.13 15.66 15.94
C GLY A 200 -30.55 14.37 16.55
N ILE A 201 -31.36 13.63 17.33
CA ILE A 201 -30.98 12.32 17.87
C ILE A 201 -30.72 11.31 16.74
N ARG A 202 -31.58 11.27 15.72
CA ARG A 202 -31.39 10.41 14.53
C ARG A 202 -30.10 10.75 13.79
N MET A 203 -29.79 12.05 13.61
CA MET A 203 -28.53 12.50 13.01
C MET A 203 -27.32 12.07 13.83
N LEU A 204 -27.38 12.22 15.16
CA LEU A 204 -26.30 11.77 16.06
C LEU A 204 -26.11 10.25 16.01
N ALA A 205 -27.22 9.50 15.96
CA ALA A 205 -27.15 8.04 15.80
C ALA A 205 -26.49 7.65 14.47
N MET A 206 -26.83 8.31 13.36
CA MET A 206 -26.19 8.10 12.07
C MET A 206 -24.70 8.47 12.10
N ALA A 207 -24.35 9.61 12.70
CA ALA A 207 -22.95 10.02 12.86
C ALA A 207 -22.15 9.00 13.69
N LEU A 208 -22.75 8.40 14.71
CA LEU A 208 -22.16 7.31 15.47
C LEU A 208 -21.90 6.07 14.60
N VAL A 209 -22.87 5.69 13.77
CA VAL A 209 -22.74 4.57 12.81
C VAL A 209 -21.62 4.86 11.81
N ILE A 210 -21.55 6.06 11.25
CA ILE A 210 -20.48 6.51 10.34
C ILE A 210 -19.12 6.37 11.04
N MET A 211 -19.00 6.86 12.27
CA MET A 211 -17.77 6.79 13.06
C MET A 211 -17.34 5.33 13.28
N LEU A 212 -18.25 4.47 13.73
CA LEU A 212 -17.97 3.05 13.97
C LEU A 212 -17.60 2.31 12.69
N ALA A 213 -18.30 2.59 11.58
CA ALA A 213 -17.98 2.03 10.27
C ALA A 213 -16.58 2.48 9.81
N ALA A 214 -16.27 3.79 9.90
CA ALA A 214 -14.98 4.34 9.51
C ALA A 214 -13.81 3.77 10.33
N ILE A 215 -13.99 3.63 11.65
CA ILE A 215 -13.00 3.00 12.54
C ILE A 215 -12.80 1.53 12.13
N SER A 216 -13.89 0.79 11.92
CA SER A 216 -13.86 -0.63 11.55
C SER A 216 -13.17 -0.83 10.19
N VAL A 217 -13.52 -0.03 9.19
CA VAL A 217 -12.87 -0.03 7.86
C VAL A 217 -11.39 0.24 7.99
N THR A 218 -11.00 1.27 8.75
CA THR A 218 -9.59 1.64 8.94
C THR A 218 -8.81 0.51 9.63
N PHE A 219 -9.37 -0.07 10.68
CA PHE A 219 -8.77 -1.17 11.43
C PHE A 219 -8.58 -2.41 10.56
N ILE A 220 -9.63 -2.83 9.85
CA ILE A 220 -9.59 -4.02 8.99
C ILE A 220 -8.64 -3.79 7.82
N SER A 221 -8.67 -2.60 7.18
CA SER A 221 -7.77 -2.24 6.08
C SER A 221 -6.30 -2.27 6.51
N ALA A 222 -5.98 -1.71 7.70
CA ALA A 222 -4.64 -1.76 8.26
C ALA A 222 -4.18 -3.20 8.54
N ARG A 223 -5.07 -4.05 9.06
CA ARG A 223 -4.79 -5.47 9.31
C ARG A 223 -4.53 -6.26 8.02
N VAL A 224 -5.35 -6.04 6.99
CA VAL A 224 -5.18 -6.68 5.67
C VAL A 224 -3.87 -6.22 5.01
N ALA A 225 -3.59 -4.93 5.04
CA ALA A 225 -2.36 -4.36 4.48
C ALA A 225 -1.12 -4.83 5.26
N GLY A 226 -1.20 -4.89 6.59
CA GLY A 226 -0.11 -5.41 7.43
C GLY A 226 0.20 -6.88 7.14
N ARG A 227 -0.84 -7.72 6.98
CA ARG A 227 -0.68 -9.13 6.61
C ARG A 227 -0.07 -9.28 5.22
N LEU A 228 -0.52 -8.47 4.25
CA LEU A 228 0.07 -8.45 2.91
C LEU A 228 1.56 -8.12 2.97
N GLY A 229 1.95 -7.09 3.74
CA GLY A 229 3.35 -6.71 3.92
C GLY A 229 4.20 -7.82 4.56
N HIS A 230 3.66 -8.51 5.57
CA HIS A 230 4.30 -9.68 6.19
C HIS A 230 4.51 -10.81 5.16
N ASP A 231 3.45 -11.18 4.42
CA ASP A 231 3.50 -12.29 3.48
C ASP A 231 4.44 -12.01 2.30
N LEU A 232 4.47 -10.76 1.83
CA LEU A 232 5.41 -10.33 0.78
C LEU A 232 6.86 -10.40 1.25
N ARG A 233 7.18 -9.85 2.46
CA ARG A 233 8.54 -9.92 3.02
C ARG A 233 9.00 -11.36 3.20
N ASN A 234 8.16 -12.21 3.75
CA ASN A 234 8.46 -13.62 3.93
C ASN A 234 8.69 -14.33 2.59
N SER A 235 7.85 -14.05 1.59
CA SER A 235 7.98 -14.64 0.25
C SER A 235 9.26 -14.18 -0.45
N ILE A 236 9.60 -12.89 -0.38
CA ILE A 236 10.84 -12.33 -0.95
C ILE A 236 12.04 -12.96 -0.25
N TYR A 237 12.05 -12.99 1.09
CA TYR A 237 13.17 -13.53 1.85
C TYR A 237 13.41 -15.00 1.53
N ARG A 238 12.36 -15.84 1.52
CA ARG A 238 12.47 -17.26 1.15
C ARG A 238 12.98 -17.42 -0.28
N LYS A 239 12.51 -16.59 -1.20
CA LYS A 239 12.93 -16.62 -2.60
C LYS A 239 14.40 -16.25 -2.76
N VAL A 240 14.85 -15.19 -2.09
CA VAL A 240 16.27 -14.75 -2.10
C VAL A 240 17.17 -15.81 -1.48
N MET A 241 16.72 -16.48 -0.40
CA MET A 241 17.49 -17.58 0.22
C MET A 241 17.59 -18.81 -0.68
N SER A 242 16.69 -18.98 -1.66
CA SER A 242 16.77 -20.06 -2.66
C SER A 242 17.61 -19.70 -3.88
N PHE A 243 18.09 -18.47 -4.02
CA PHE A 243 18.88 -18.03 -5.16
C PHE A 243 20.24 -18.72 -5.20
N SER A 244 20.68 -19.08 -6.40
CA SER A 244 22.07 -19.41 -6.66
C SER A 244 22.93 -18.13 -6.79
N SER A 245 24.22 -18.29 -6.91
CA SER A 245 25.13 -17.16 -7.14
C SER A 245 24.77 -16.36 -8.38
N ARG A 246 24.23 -16.99 -9.41
CA ARG A 246 23.78 -16.35 -10.65
C ARG A 246 22.66 -15.33 -10.40
N GLU A 247 21.58 -15.75 -9.75
CA GLU A 247 20.44 -14.87 -9.46
C GLU A 247 20.84 -13.79 -8.47
N TYR A 248 21.66 -14.13 -7.46
CA TYR A 248 22.12 -13.17 -6.47
C TYR A 248 22.95 -12.04 -7.13
N HIS A 249 23.80 -12.35 -8.12
CA HIS A 249 24.60 -11.32 -8.82
C HIS A 249 23.75 -10.46 -9.77
N LYS A 250 22.61 -10.97 -10.26
CA LYS A 250 21.67 -10.19 -11.08
C LYS A 250 21.09 -9.01 -10.31
N PHE A 251 20.92 -9.16 -8.99
CA PHE A 251 20.41 -8.12 -8.11
C PHE A 251 21.54 -7.62 -7.19
N SER A 252 21.69 -6.31 -7.06
CA SER A 252 22.59 -5.79 -6.02
C SER A 252 21.99 -6.01 -4.62
N THR A 253 22.82 -6.25 -3.61
CA THR A 253 22.38 -6.40 -2.20
C THR A 253 21.52 -5.21 -1.74
N ALA A 254 21.90 -3.98 -2.08
CA ALA A 254 21.15 -2.77 -1.78
C ALA A 254 19.75 -2.80 -2.41
N SER A 255 19.64 -3.28 -3.65
CA SER A 255 18.36 -3.43 -4.36
C SER A 255 17.45 -4.46 -3.67
N LEU A 256 17.97 -5.62 -3.27
CA LEU A 256 17.21 -6.65 -2.55
C LEU A 256 16.71 -6.16 -1.18
N ILE A 257 17.55 -5.40 -0.45
CA ILE A 257 17.16 -4.76 0.80
C ILE A 257 15.99 -3.78 0.55
N THR A 258 16.13 -2.88 -0.43
CA THR A 258 15.09 -1.90 -0.76
C THR A 258 13.78 -2.57 -1.16
N ARG A 259 13.84 -3.64 -1.98
CA ARG A 259 12.67 -4.40 -2.42
C ARG A 259 11.96 -5.12 -1.27
N SER A 260 12.71 -5.62 -0.28
CA SER A 260 12.15 -6.31 0.89
C SER A 260 11.65 -5.37 1.99
N THR A 261 12.09 -4.11 2.01
CA THR A 261 11.72 -3.10 3.02
C THR A 261 10.83 -2.01 2.42
N ASN A 262 11.43 -1.03 1.74
CA ASN A 262 10.75 0.18 1.27
C ASN A 262 9.68 -0.11 0.21
N ASP A 263 9.96 -0.97 -0.78
CA ASP A 263 8.99 -1.29 -1.82
C ASP A 263 7.78 -2.02 -1.23
N VAL A 264 8.00 -2.96 -0.30
CA VAL A 264 6.90 -3.63 0.41
C VAL A 264 6.10 -2.64 1.26
N GLN A 265 6.77 -1.73 1.97
CA GLN A 265 6.10 -0.71 2.78
C GLN A 265 5.24 0.21 1.90
N GLN A 266 5.74 0.62 0.73
CA GLN A 266 5.00 1.45 -0.21
C GLN A 266 3.76 0.74 -0.75
N VAL A 267 3.87 -0.54 -1.13
CA VAL A 267 2.72 -1.37 -1.53
C VAL A 267 1.72 -1.50 -0.40
N GLN A 268 2.18 -1.77 0.83
CA GLN A 268 1.34 -1.88 2.02
C GLN A 268 0.57 -0.59 2.30
N GLN A 269 1.23 0.56 2.25
CA GLN A 269 0.61 1.87 2.51
C GLN A 269 -0.46 2.21 1.48
N VAL A 270 -0.15 2.04 0.19
CA VAL A 270 -1.12 2.31 -0.87
C VAL A 270 -2.28 1.33 -0.83
N MET A 271 -2.05 0.06 -0.46
CA MET A 271 -3.13 -0.91 -0.30
C MET A 271 -4.10 -0.52 0.82
N ALA A 272 -3.59 -0.06 1.98
CA ALA A 272 -4.44 0.43 3.07
C ALA A 272 -5.29 1.63 2.64
N MET A 273 -4.70 2.59 1.91
CA MET A 273 -5.41 3.75 1.37
C MET A 273 -6.40 3.38 0.27
N MET A 274 -6.07 2.40 -0.56
CA MET A 274 -6.94 1.92 -1.63
C MET A 274 -8.27 1.41 -1.09
N PHE A 275 -8.26 0.59 -0.06
CA PHE A 275 -9.50 0.11 0.58
C PHE A 275 -10.33 1.23 1.21
N ARG A 276 -9.69 2.28 1.71
CA ARG A 276 -10.37 3.38 2.39
C ARG A 276 -10.83 4.49 1.44
N ILE A 277 -10.04 4.84 0.43
CA ILE A 277 -10.28 6.02 -0.43
C ILE A 277 -10.81 5.61 -1.80
N VAL A 278 -10.12 4.68 -2.49
CA VAL A 278 -10.47 4.32 -3.88
C VAL A 278 -11.82 3.61 -3.97
N LEU A 279 -12.19 2.83 -2.96
CA LEU A 279 -13.49 2.17 -2.95
C LEU A 279 -14.59 3.11 -2.45
N TYR A 280 -14.30 3.97 -1.46
CA TYR A 280 -15.31 4.85 -0.87
C TYR A 280 -15.70 6.02 -1.79
N ALA A 281 -14.73 6.68 -2.41
CA ALA A 281 -14.98 7.88 -3.21
C ALA A 281 -15.97 7.66 -4.38
N PRO A 282 -15.90 6.58 -5.19
CA PRO A 282 -16.90 6.32 -6.22
C PRO A 282 -18.31 6.07 -5.64
N ILE A 283 -18.40 5.36 -4.50
CA ILE A 283 -19.68 5.08 -3.84
C ILE A 283 -20.33 6.39 -3.40
N LEU A 284 -19.56 7.26 -2.74
CA LEU A 284 -20.02 8.57 -2.28
C LEU A 284 -20.38 9.49 -3.46
N GLY A 285 -19.52 9.55 -4.50
CA GLY A 285 -19.75 10.41 -5.66
C GLY A 285 -21.00 10.01 -6.47
N ILE A 286 -21.13 8.70 -6.79
CA ILE A 286 -22.30 8.19 -7.53
C ILE A 286 -23.55 8.32 -6.68
N GLY A 287 -23.49 7.95 -5.40
CA GLY A 287 -24.60 8.09 -4.48
C GLY A 287 -25.06 9.55 -4.31
N GLY A 288 -24.11 10.48 -4.23
CA GLY A 288 -24.40 11.92 -4.19
C GLY A 288 -25.11 12.42 -5.45
N VAL A 289 -24.67 12.00 -6.64
CA VAL A 289 -25.34 12.33 -7.89
C VAL A 289 -26.77 11.80 -7.92
N ILE A 290 -26.98 10.54 -7.51
CA ILE A 290 -28.33 9.94 -7.43
C ILE A 290 -29.23 10.74 -6.48
N LYS A 291 -28.71 11.14 -5.30
CA LYS A 291 -29.46 11.95 -4.33
C LYS A 291 -29.86 13.30 -4.90
N VAL A 292 -28.97 13.96 -5.59
CA VAL A 292 -29.26 15.26 -6.23
C VAL A 292 -30.32 15.13 -7.31
N LEU A 293 -30.24 14.13 -8.17
CA LEU A 293 -31.24 13.88 -9.21
C LEU A 293 -32.65 13.62 -8.63
N ASN A 294 -32.70 13.01 -7.43
CA ASN A 294 -33.94 12.74 -6.74
C ASN A 294 -34.50 13.92 -5.93
N THR A 295 -33.64 14.92 -5.61
CA THR A 295 -34.05 16.08 -4.80
C THR A 295 -34.70 17.15 -5.69
N ASP A 296 -34.01 17.57 -6.75
CA ASP A 296 -34.51 18.50 -7.76
C ASP A 296 -33.64 18.45 -9.03
N SER A 297 -34.25 18.20 -10.16
CA SER A 297 -33.57 18.13 -11.45
C SER A 297 -33.18 19.51 -12.01
N SER A 298 -33.85 20.58 -11.59
CA SER A 298 -33.68 21.93 -12.14
C SER A 298 -32.29 22.53 -11.91
N MET A 299 -31.64 22.17 -10.78
CA MET A 299 -30.31 22.67 -10.39
C MET A 299 -29.15 21.69 -10.70
N THR A 300 -29.44 20.51 -11.25
CA THR A 300 -28.44 19.47 -11.53
C THR A 300 -27.35 19.92 -12.49
N TRP A 301 -27.64 20.85 -13.42
CA TRP A 301 -26.68 21.43 -14.35
C TRP A 301 -25.48 22.10 -13.62
N ILE A 302 -25.70 22.68 -12.41
CA ILE A 302 -24.68 23.31 -11.59
C ILE A 302 -23.60 22.28 -11.21
N LEU A 303 -24.03 21.07 -10.85
CA LEU A 303 -23.10 19.96 -10.59
C LEU A 303 -22.35 19.53 -11.85
N GLY A 304 -23.01 19.51 -13.00
CA GLY A 304 -22.36 19.26 -14.27
C GLY A 304 -21.22 20.25 -14.54
N VAL A 305 -21.48 21.54 -14.29
CA VAL A 305 -20.47 22.60 -14.39
C VAL A 305 -19.35 22.41 -13.36
N ALA A 306 -19.69 22.10 -12.11
CA ALA A 306 -18.71 21.86 -11.05
C ALA A 306 -17.78 20.70 -11.39
N VAL A 307 -18.33 19.55 -11.78
CA VAL A 307 -17.57 18.37 -12.17
C VAL A 307 -16.73 18.67 -13.42
N GLY A 308 -17.29 19.35 -14.41
CA GLY A 308 -16.57 19.78 -15.61
C GLY A 308 -15.36 20.65 -15.29
N LEU A 309 -15.52 21.65 -14.44
CA LEU A 309 -14.41 22.52 -13.99
C LEU A 309 -13.34 21.74 -13.24
N ILE A 310 -13.74 20.82 -12.36
CA ILE A 310 -12.80 19.95 -11.62
C ILE A 310 -12.00 19.09 -12.60
N LEU A 311 -12.66 18.45 -13.55
CA LEU A 311 -12.00 17.62 -14.56
C LEU A 311 -11.02 18.43 -15.42
N ILE A 312 -11.36 19.67 -15.78
CA ILE A 312 -10.46 20.58 -16.50
C ILE A 312 -9.22 20.90 -15.65
N VAL A 313 -9.40 21.23 -14.36
CA VAL A 313 -8.28 21.53 -13.46
C VAL A 313 -7.38 20.30 -13.30
N ILE A 314 -7.95 19.11 -13.11
CA ILE A 314 -7.21 17.85 -13.02
C ILE A 314 -6.45 17.57 -14.32
N PHE A 315 -7.09 17.75 -15.47
CA PHE A 315 -6.47 17.54 -16.76
C PHE A 315 -5.29 18.48 -17.01
N VAL A 316 -5.47 19.78 -16.74
CA VAL A 316 -4.39 20.78 -16.86
C VAL A 316 -3.24 20.45 -15.92
N LEU A 317 -3.54 20.12 -14.66
CA LEU A 317 -2.52 19.73 -13.70
C LEU A 317 -1.73 18.50 -14.17
N PHE A 318 -2.43 17.50 -14.71
CA PHE A 318 -1.80 16.28 -15.23
C PHE A 318 -0.87 16.59 -16.42
N GLN A 319 -1.29 17.42 -17.35
CA GLN A 319 -0.48 17.81 -18.52
C GLN A 319 0.74 18.64 -18.12
N VAL A 320 0.62 19.50 -17.13
CA VAL A 320 1.70 20.41 -16.72
C VAL A 320 2.66 19.75 -15.71
N ALA A 321 2.14 19.02 -14.73
CA ALA A 321 2.94 18.48 -13.62
C ALA A 321 3.56 17.12 -13.94
N MET A 322 2.86 16.20 -14.62
CA MET A 322 3.36 14.83 -14.84
C MET A 322 4.69 14.75 -15.60
N PRO A 323 4.93 15.51 -16.69
CA PRO A 323 6.23 15.50 -17.36
C PRO A 323 7.36 15.95 -16.41
N LYS A 324 7.07 16.91 -15.53
CA LYS A 324 8.05 17.42 -14.56
C LYS A 324 8.35 16.43 -13.44
N PHE A 325 7.40 15.59 -13.05
CA PHE A 325 7.67 14.49 -12.09
C PHE A 325 8.66 13.47 -12.64
N THR A 326 8.59 13.15 -13.93
CA THR A 326 9.57 12.25 -14.57
C THR A 326 10.97 12.87 -14.59
N ILE A 327 11.06 14.16 -14.97
CA ILE A 327 12.33 14.91 -14.94
C ILE A 327 12.87 15.01 -13.52
N LEU A 328 12.03 15.24 -12.53
CA LEU A 328 12.42 15.32 -11.12
C LEU A 328 13.14 14.04 -10.66
N GLN A 329 12.64 12.86 -11.05
CA GLN A 329 13.28 11.59 -10.72
C GLN A 329 14.69 11.49 -11.32
N THR A 330 14.85 11.86 -12.59
CA THR A 330 16.17 11.86 -13.25
C THR A 330 17.16 12.83 -12.58
N LEU A 331 16.67 13.99 -12.11
CA LEU A 331 17.50 14.96 -11.40
C LEU A 331 17.90 14.47 -10.01
N ILE A 332 17.01 13.76 -9.30
CA ILE A 332 17.33 13.11 -8.03
C ILE A 332 18.42 12.06 -8.23
N ASP A 333 18.29 11.21 -9.26
CA ASP A 333 19.28 10.17 -9.56
C ASP A 333 20.65 10.79 -9.89
N ARG A 334 20.66 11.90 -10.66
CA ARG A 334 21.88 12.67 -10.96
C ARG A 334 22.51 13.26 -9.70
N LEU A 335 21.71 13.87 -8.81
CA LEU A 335 22.23 14.41 -7.55
C LEU A 335 22.81 13.31 -6.66
N ASN A 336 22.13 12.16 -6.57
CA ASN A 336 22.61 11.00 -5.83
C ASN A 336 23.93 10.44 -6.40
N LEU A 337 24.07 10.41 -7.73
CA LEU A 337 25.29 9.98 -8.40
C LEU A 337 26.46 10.92 -8.01
N VAL A 338 26.28 12.23 -8.19
CA VAL A 338 27.29 13.23 -7.84
C VAL A 338 27.68 13.15 -6.34
N SER A 339 26.67 13.05 -5.46
CA SER A 339 26.91 12.91 -4.02
C SER A 339 27.70 11.65 -3.69
N ARG A 340 27.40 10.52 -4.31
CA ARG A 340 28.10 9.24 -4.10
C ARG A 340 29.57 9.33 -4.56
N GLU A 341 29.80 9.90 -5.73
CA GLU A 341 31.15 10.10 -6.26
C GLU A 341 31.99 10.98 -5.33
N ILE A 342 31.44 12.10 -4.86
CA ILE A 342 32.11 13.01 -3.92
C ILE A 342 32.43 12.28 -2.61
N LEU A 343 31.44 11.62 -1.99
CA LEU A 343 31.61 10.94 -0.70
C LEU A 343 32.64 9.80 -0.78
N THR A 344 32.62 9.05 -1.88
CA THR A 344 33.60 7.96 -2.09
C THR A 344 34.98 8.50 -2.41
N GLY A 345 35.03 9.63 -3.13
CA GLY A 345 36.29 10.26 -3.59
C GLY A 345 36.87 11.33 -2.67
N ILE A 346 36.34 11.58 -1.47
CA ILE A 346 36.78 12.64 -0.55
C ILE A 346 38.32 12.66 -0.36
N PRO A 347 39.02 11.53 -0.11
CA PRO A 347 40.44 11.55 0.05
C PRO A 347 41.19 12.06 -1.21
N VAL A 348 40.70 11.68 -2.40
CA VAL A 348 41.27 12.10 -3.68
C VAL A 348 41.00 13.59 -3.92
N ILE A 349 39.75 14.04 -3.70
CA ILE A 349 39.37 15.46 -3.84
C ILE A 349 40.28 16.35 -2.98
N ARG A 350 40.50 15.97 -1.73
CA ARG A 350 41.39 16.69 -0.80
C ARG A 350 42.85 16.63 -1.22
N ALA A 351 43.32 15.45 -1.66
CA ALA A 351 44.71 15.30 -2.10
C ALA A 351 45.06 16.19 -3.30
N PHE A 352 44.05 16.45 -4.17
CA PHE A 352 44.21 17.29 -5.37
C PHE A 352 43.67 18.71 -5.20
N SER A 353 43.18 19.11 -3.99
CA SER A 353 42.58 20.43 -3.70
C SER A 353 41.48 20.85 -4.69
N ARG A 354 40.59 19.90 -4.99
CA ARG A 354 39.51 20.07 -5.96
C ARG A 354 38.15 20.29 -5.31
N GLU A 355 38.10 20.66 -4.03
CA GLU A 355 36.86 20.84 -3.26
C GLU A 355 35.93 21.82 -3.97
N LYS A 356 36.42 22.98 -4.39
CA LYS A 356 35.60 24.00 -5.05
C LYS A 356 34.97 23.51 -6.35
N HIS A 357 35.68 22.71 -7.12
CA HIS A 357 35.20 22.14 -8.36
C HIS A 357 34.03 21.18 -8.12
N GLU A 358 34.13 20.34 -7.09
CA GLU A 358 33.10 19.38 -6.75
C GLU A 358 31.90 20.07 -6.05
N GLU A 359 32.11 21.14 -5.26
CA GLU A 359 31.04 21.99 -4.74
C GLU A 359 30.23 22.61 -5.88
N ASP A 360 30.88 23.20 -6.88
CA ASP A 360 30.21 23.81 -8.04
C ASP A 360 29.44 22.78 -8.87
N ARG A 361 29.98 21.56 -9.00
CA ARG A 361 29.33 20.43 -9.67
C ARG A 361 28.09 19.98 -8.92
N PHE A 362 28.17 19.85 -7.60
CA PHE A 362 27.04 19.51 -6.73
C PHE A 362 25.98 20.60 -6.78
N GLU A 363 26.37 21.88 -6.64
CA GLU A 363 25.45 23.02 -6.64
C GLU A 363 24.67 23.12 -7.96
N LYS A 364 25.30 22.87 -9.09
CA LYS A 364 24.61 22.82 -10.38
C LYS A 364 23.52 21.73 -10.42
N ALA A 365 23.82 20.53 -9.93
CA ALA A 365 22.84 19.44 -9.86
C ALA A 365 21.71 19.77 -8.87
N ASN A 366 22.04 20.38 -7.73
CA ASN A 366 21.12 20.81 -6.69
C ASN A 366 20.18 21.91 -7.17
N LEU A 367 20.70 22.93 -7.89
CA LEU A 367 19.89 24.00 -8.46
C LEU A 367 18.89 23.50 -9.54
N ASP A 368 19.33 22.59 -10.41
CA ASP A 368 18.45 21.99 -11.42
C ASP A 368 17.29 21.23 -10.75
N LEU A 369 17.61 20.45 -9.71
CA LEU A 369 16.59 19.74 -8.90
C LEU A 369 15.67 20.73 -8.19
N THR A 370 16.24 21.75 -7.53
CA THR A 370 15.48 22.75 -6.77
C THR A 370 14.51 23.52 -7.65
N LYS A 371 14.95 23.99 -8.81
CA LYS A 371 14.08 24.71 -9.77
C LYS A 371 12.90 23.85 -10.22
N THR A 372 13.15 22.60 -10.57
CA THR A 372 12.11 21.67 -11.03
C THR A 372 11.15 21.33 -9.89
N ASN A 373 11.67 21.06 -8.69
CA ASN A 373 10.86 20.77 -7.50
C ASN A 373 10.00 21.96 -7.08
N LEU A 374 10.56 23.18 -7.12
CA LEU A 374 9.83 24.42 -6.84
C LEU A 374 8.67 24.62 -7.81
N PHE A 375 8.89 24.36 -9.12
CA PHE A 375 7.83 24.44 -10.11
C PHE A 375 6.71 23.43 -9.81
N VAL A 376 7.04 22.17 -9.55
CA VAL A 376 6.05 21.13 -9.24
C VAL A 376 5.28 21.48 -7.95
N ASN A 377 5.99 21.93 -6.90
CA ASN A 377 5.36 22.32 -5.65
C ASN A 377 4.43 23.52 -5.81
N ARG A 378 4.81 24.51 -6.61
CA ARG A 378 3.94 25.66 -6.94
C ARG A 378 2.65 25.20 -7.63
N CYS A 379 2.75 24.32 -8.64
CA CYS A 379 1.56 23.77 -9.31
C CYS A 379 0.66 23.03 -8.31
N MET A 380 1.24 22.23 -7.39
CA MET A 380 0.48 21.52 -6.37
C MET A 380 -0.14 22.45 -5.33
N THR A 381 0.56 23.50 -4.95
CA THR A 381 0.07 24.51 -3.99
C THR A 381 -1.14 25.27 -4.53
N PHE A 382 -1.17 25.57 -5.84
CA PHE A 382 -2.32 26.22 -6.46
C PHE A 382 -3.57 25.35 -6.52
N MET A 383 -3.44 24.03 -6.43
CA MET A 383 -4.57 23.12 -6.53
C MET A 383 -5.62 23.37 -5.44
N MET A 384 -5.23 23.47 -4.18
CA MET A 384 -6.17 23.67 -3.07
C MET A 384 -6.94 25.00 -3.16
N PRO A 385 -6.30 26.17 -3.39
CA PRO A 385 -7.02 27.43 -3.60
C PRO A 385 -8.00 27.40 -4.78
N ILE A 386 -7.61 26.81 -5.90
CA ILE A 386 -8.49 26.68 -7.08
C ILE A 386 -9.70 25.81 -6.73
N MET A 387 -9.49 24.67 -6.07
CA MET A 387 -10.58 23.80 -5.65
C MET A 387 -11.51 24.49 -4.65
N MET A 388 -10.97 25.28 -3.70
CA MET A 388 -11.77 26.10 -2.80
C MET A 388 -12.57 27.18 -3.55
N LEU A 389 -11.97 27.80 -4.58
CA LEU A 389 -12.67 28.77 -5.41
C LEU A 389 -13.84 28.11 -6.16
N ILE A 390 -13.62 26.93 -6.74
CA ILE A 390 -14.69 26.17 -7.41
C ILE A 390 -15.79 25.83 -6.40
N MET A 391 -15.43 25.29 -5.24
CA MET A 391 -16.36 24.86 -4.21
C MET A 391 -17.22 26.02 -3.70
N ASN A 392 -16.60 27.15 -3.36
CA ASN A 392 -17.32 28.36 -2.92
C ASN A 392 -18.11 28.98 -4.07
N GLY A 393 -17.57 29.03 -5.29
CA GLY A 393 -18.26 29.52 -6.47
C GLY A 393 -19.52 28.70 -6.80
N VAL A 394 -19.40 27.38 -6.72
CA VAL A 394 -20.57 26.46 -6.86
C VAL A 394 -21.58 26.70 -5.76
N SER A 395 -21.15 26.89 -4.50
CA SER A 395 -22.06 27.18 -3.40
C SER A 395 -22.81 28.50 -3.61
N VAL A 396 -22.11 29.56 -4.06
CA VAL A 396 -22.75 30.85 -4.40
C VAL A 396 -23.76 30.68 -5.53
N LEU A 397 -23.41 29.90 -6.57
CA LEU A 397 -24.30 29.65 -7.70
C LEU A 397 -25.54 28.85 -7.29
N ILE A 398 -25.38 27.86 -6.38
CA ILE A 398 -26.49 27.11 -5.80
C ILE A 398 -27.39 28.03 -4.97
N ILE A 399 -26.82 28.91 -4.14
CA ILE A 399 -27.58 29.86 -3.33
C ILE A 399 -28.35 30.82 -4.24
N TYR A 400 -27.70 31.38 -5.27
CA TYR A 400 -28.34 32.31 -6.20
C TYR A 400 -29.52 31.65 -6.95
N SER A 401 -29.29 30.48 -7.57
CA SER A 401 -30.34 29.74 -8.28
C SER A 401 -31.42 29.21 -7.33
N GLY A 402 -30.99 28.74 -6.15
CA GLY A 402 -31.87 28.23 -5.11
C GLY A 402 -32.77 29.33 -4.53
N ALA A 403 -32.24 30.56 -4.33
CA ALA A 403 -33.04 31.70 -3.86
C ALA A 403 -34.16 32.04 -4.85
N HIS A 404 -33.88 32.05 -6.16
CA HIS A 404 -34.91 32.22 -7.18
C HIS A 404 -35.92 31.08 -7.19
N ALA A 405 -35.47 29.83 -6.99
CA ALA A 405 -36.36 28.68 -6.93
C ALA A 405 -37.27 28.74 -5.67
N VAL A 406 -36.74 29.21 -4.55
CA VAL A 406 -37.53 29.41 -3.32
C VAL A 406 -38.52 30.57 -3.47
N ASP A 407 -38.11 31.69 -4.07
CA ASP A 407 -38.97 32.83 -4.34
C ASP A 407 -40.13 32.48 -5.26
N ASN A 408 -39.84 31.64 -6.26
CA ASN A 408 -40.89 31.06 -7.15
C ASN A 408 -41.66 29.91 -6.51
N GLY A 409 -41.36 29.51 -5.27
CA GLY A 409 -42.02 28.43 -4.55
C GLY A 409 -41.76 27.00 -5.07
N THR A 410 -40.87 26.86 -6.04
CA THR A 410 -40.53 25.53 -6.64
C THR A 410 -39.59 24.69 -5.76
N MET A 411 -38.98 25.29 -4.75
CA MET A 411 -38.04 24.62 -3.84
C MET A 411 -38.11 25.17 -2.42
N GLN A 412 -37.88 24.32 -1.43
CA GLN A 412 -37.80 24.74 -0.02
C GLN A 412 -36.34 25.06 0.36
N VAL A 413 -36.15 25.97 1.35
CA VAL A 413 -34.80 26.43 1.79
C VAL A 413 -33.91 25.27 2.26
N GLY A 414 -34.47 24.30 3.00
CA GLY A 414 -33.72 23.15 3.47
C GLY A 414 -33.18 22.28 2.32
N ASN A 415 -33.90 22.20 1.19
CA ASN A 415 -33.45 21.46 0.01
C ASN A 415 -32.23 22.15 -0.63
N VAL A 416 -32.19 23.49 -0.66
CA VAL A 416 -31.01 24.25 -1.11
C VAL A 416 -29.82 23.94 -0.25
N MET A 417 -29.98 23.87 1.08
CA MET A 417 -28.92 23.51 2.02
C MET A 417 -28.43 22.06 1.83
N ALA A 418 -29.34 21.11 1.62
CA ALA A 418 -28.97 19.74 1.32
C ALA A 418 -28.20 19.64 -0.01
N PHE A 419 -28.62 20.38 -1.02
CA PHE A 419 -27.98 20.42 -2.34
C PHE A 419 -26.54 20.91 -2.25
N ILE A 420 -26.25 21.96 -1.44
CA ILE A 420 -24.89 22.43 -1.17
C ILE A 420 -24.05 21.32 -0.54
N GLN A 421 -24.61 20.59 0.44
CA GLN A 421 -23.88 19.51 1.11
C GLN A 421 -23.58 18.34 0.15
N TYR A 422 -24.53 17.94 -0.71
CA TYR A 422 -24.30 16.94 -1.74
C TYR A 422 -23.25 17.39 -2.75
N ALA A 423 -23.31 18.63 -3.21
CA ALA A 423 -22.29 19.19 -4.09
C ALA A 423 -20.89 19.10 -3.48
N MET A 424 -20.78 19.48 -2.21
CA MET A 424 -19.52 19.38 -1.46
C MET A 424 -19.01 17.94 -1.36
N GLN A 425 -19.90 16.96 -1.06
CA GLN A 425 -19.53 15.54 -0.97
C GLN A 425 -19.06 15.00 -2.32
N ILE A 426 -19.73 15.37 -3.42
CA ILE A 426 -19.33 14.98 -4.78
C ILE A 426 -17.96 15.55 -5.12
N ILE A 427 -17.74 16.85 -4.89
CA ILE A 427 -16.44 17.51 -5.13
C ILE A 427 -15.32 16.84 -4.33
N MET A 428 -15.56 16.54 -3.05
CA MET A 428 -14.60 15.86 -2.19
C MET A 428 -14.29 14.44 -2.67
N SER A 429 -15.27 13.72 -3.22
CA SER A 429 -15.04 12.40 -3.81
C SER A 429 -14.06 12.45 -5.00
N PHE A 430 -14.18 13.45 -5.87
CA PHE A 430 -13.24 13.67 -6.97
C PHE A 430 -11.83 14.05 -6.49
N LEU A 431 -11.73 14.86 -5.44
CA LEU A 431 -10.44 15.17 -4.80
C LEU A 431 -9.74 13.93 -4.24
N MET A 432 -10.48 13.04 -3.59
CA MET A 432 -9.96 11.78 -3.06
C MET A 432 -9.41 10.88 -4.18
N ILE A 433 -10.14 10.76 -5.30
CA ILE A 433 -9.68 9.98 -6.48
C ILE A 433 -8.41 10.60 -7.07
N THR A 434 -8.36 11.92 -7.16
CA THR A 434 -7.19 12.64 -7.71
C THR A 434 -5.95 12.42 -6.86
N ALA A 435 -6.04 12.51 -5.54
CA ALA A 435 -4.94 12.28 -4.62
C ALA A 435 -4.35 10.85 -4.78
N MET A 436 -5.21 9.86 -4.99
CA MET A 436 -4.78 8.48 -5.21
C MET A 436 -4.10 8.25 -6.56
N SER A 437 -4.49 8.99 -7.59
CA SER A 437 -3.90 8.89 -8.93
C SER A 437 -2.40 9.21 -8.96
N ILE A 438 -1.90 9.99 -8.00
CA ILE A 438 -0.47 10.31 -7.84
C ILE A 438 0.29 9.17 -7.13
N MET A 439 -0.34 8.50 -6.16
CA MET A 439 0.31 7.47 -5.34
C MET A 439 0.33 6.09 -6.02
N LEU A 440 -0.69 5.78 -6.80
CA LEU A 440 -0.86 4.46 -7.43
C LEU A 440 0.27 4.07 -8.40
N PRO A 441 0.80 4.95 -9.28
CA PRO A 441 1.93 4.63 -10.15
C PRO A 441 3.19 4.24 -9.39
N ARG A 442 3.51 4.93 -8.30
CA ARG A 442 4.69 4.63 -7.45
C ARG A 442 4.59 3.23 -6.85
N ALA A 443 3.44 2.90 -6.25
CA ALA A 443 3.21 1.57 -5.71
C ALA A 443 3.21 0.49 -6.79
N ASN A 444 2.80 0.81 -8.02
CA ASN A 444 2.86 -0.13 -9.13
C ASN A 444 4.30 -0.45 -9.54
N VAL A 445 5.20 0.54 -9.55
CA VAL A 445 6.63 0.31 -9.78
C VAL A 445 7.24 -0.57 -8.68
N ALA A 446 6.96 -0.27 -7.41
CA ALA A 446 7.40 -1.10 -6.29
C ALA A 446 6.88 -2.55 -6.41
N ALA A 447 5.60 -2.71 -6.77
CA ALA A 447 4.99 -4.01 -6.99
C ALA A 447 5.64 -4.80 -8.15
N LEU A 448 6.04 -4.13 -9.23
CA LEU A 448 6.75 -4.77 -10.35
C LEU A 448 8.15 -5.23 -9.94
N ARG A 449 8.89 -4.45 -9.15
CA ARG A 449 10.20 -4.82 -8.62
C ARG A 449 10.12 -6.03 -7.69
N ILE A 450 9.08 -6.09 -6.85
CA ILE A 450 8.82 -7.26 -6.00
C ILE A 450 8.48 -8.49 -6.86
N ASP A 451 7.60 -8.34 -7.85
CA ASP A 451 7.18 -9.43 -8.75
C ASP A 451 8.38 -10.00 -9.55
N GLU A 452 9.32 -9.14 -9.94
CA GLU A 452 10.56 -9.55 -10.61
C GLU A 452 11.38 -10.53 -9.73
N VAL A 453 11.61 -10.20 -8.46
CA VAL A 453 12.32 -11.10 -7.53
C VAL A 453 11.56 -12.40 -7.34
N LEU A 454 10.25 -12.34 -7.13
CA LEU A 454 9.43 -13.52 -6.86
C LEU A 454 9.30 -14.46 -8.06
N LYS A 455 9.41 -13.93 -9.28
CA LYS A 455 9.33 -14.70 -10.53
C LYS A 455 10.67 -15.16 -11.07
N THR A 456 11.79 -14.65 -10.53
CA THR A 456 13.10 -15.10 -10.98
C THR A 456 13.22 -16.60 -10.77
N GLU A 457 13.45 -17.34 -11.83
CA GLU A 457 13.69 -18.77 -11.78
C GLU A 457 15.06 -19.01 -11.16
N VAL A 458 15.14 -20.02 -10.30
CA VAL A 458 16.39 -20.46 -9.68
C VAL A 458 17.06 -21.44 -10.60
N SER A 459 18.27 -21.12 -11.05
CA SER A 459 19.00 -21.94 -12.02
C SER A 459 19.49 -23.27 -11.45
N ILE A 460 19.82 -23.32 -10.16
CA ILE A 460 20.31 -24.51 -9.47
C ILE A 460 19.22 -25.01 -8.53
N GLN A 461 18.68 -26.18 -8.85
CA GLN A 461 17.66 -26.85 -8.05
C GLN A 461 18.16 -28.25 -7.65
N ASP A 462 17.64 -28.76 -6.55
CA ASP A 462 17.90 -30.11 -6.15
C ASP A 462 17.18 -31.07 -7.09
N PRO A 463 17.78 -32.24 -7.43
CA PRO A 463 17.14 -33.22 -8.29
C PRO A 463 15.91 -33.84 -7.61
N GLU A 464 14.91 -34.24 -8.39
CA GLU A 464 13.71 -34.92 -7.89
C GLU A 464 14.02 -36.26 -7.21
N THR A 465 15.03 -36.98 -7.72
CA THR A 465 15.53 -38.23 -7.17
C THR A 465 17.02 -38.13 -6.88
N PRO A 466 17.41 -37.67 -5.66
CA PRO A 466 18.81 -37.53 -5.31
C PRO A 466 19.54 -38.83 -5.25
N VAL A 467 20.79 -38.85 -5.73
CA VAL A 467 21.73 -39.96 -5.58
C VAL A 467 22.57 -39.72 -4.33
N HIS A 468 22.65 -40.71 -3.46
CA HIS A 468 23.45 -40.66 -2.25
C HIS A 468 24.81 -41.31 -2.48
N PRO A 469 25.92 -40.66 -2.05
CA PRO A 469 27.24 -41.27 -2.12
C PRO A 469 27.35 -42.54 -1.26
N SER A 470 28.19 -43.46 -1.70
CA SER A 470 28.47 -44.66 -0.91
C SER A 470 29.26 -44.28 0.35
N GLU A 471 28.93 -44.91 1.49
CA GLU A 471 29.69 -44.72 2.74
C GLU A 471 31.16 -45.18 2.65
N SER A 472 31.50 -46.02 1.66
CA SER A 472 32.84 -46.49 1.44
C SER A 472 33.78 -45.50 0.76
N VAL A 473 33.23 -44.47 0.11
CA VAL A 473 34.03 -43.41 -0.56
C VAL A 473 33.73 -42.08 0.16
N LYS A 474 34.74 -41.55 0.82
CA LYS A 474 34.59 -40.28 1.59
C LYS A 474 35.74 -39.34 1.27
N GLY A 475 35.40 -38.07 1.01
CA GLY A 475 36.36 -37.02 0.78
C GLY A 475 37.05 -37.12 -0.60
N GLU A 476 36.45 -37.72 -1.58
CA GLU A 476 36.97 -37.76 -2.94
C GLU A 476 36.39 -36.63 -3.79
N ILE A 477 37.23 -35.93 -4.55
CA ILE A 477 36.83 -34.91 -5.52
C ILE A 477 37.39 -35.29 -6.89
N GLU A 478 36.55 -35.27 -7.92
CA GLU A 478 36.95 -35.55 -9.30
C GLU A 478 36.39 -34.47 -10.24
N PHE A 479 37.25 -33.84 -11.00
CA PHE A 479 36.91 -33.01 -12.14
C PHE A 479 37.14 -33.79 -13.41
N ASP A 480 36.13 -33.97 -14.24
CA ASP A 480 36.13 -34.79 -15.43
C ASP A 480 35.78 -33.93 -16.65
N HIS A 481 36.79 -33.48 -17.38
CA HIS A 481 36.72 -32.64 -18.58
C HIS A 481 35.85 -31.37 -18.37
N VAL A 482 36.06 -30.68 -17.24
CA VAL A 482 35.24 -29.53 -16.81
C VAL A 482 35.56 -28.29 -17.62
N SER A 483 34.54 -27.72 -18.26
CA SER A 483 34.58 -26.38 -18.81
C SER A 483 33.47 -25.52 -18.19
N PHE A 484 33.75 -24.26 -17.96
CA PHE A 484 32.80 -23.33 -17.34
C PHE A 484 32.91 -21.91 -17.89
N ALA A 485 31.74 -21.33 -18.21
CA ALA A 485 31.57 -19.89 -18.51
C ALA A 485 30.56 -19.29 -17.56
N TYR A 486 30.81 -18.05 -17.09
CA TYR A 486 29.81 -17.30 -16.35
C TYR A 486 28.60 -16.98 -17.25
N PRO A 487 27.37 -16.97 -16.73
CA PRO A 487 26.23 -16.46 -17.47
C PRO A 487 26.54 -15.06 -17.99
N GLU A 488 26.22 -14.80 -19.26
CA GLU A 488 26.49 -13.53 -19.96
C GLU A 488 27.99 -13.30 -20.36
N ALA A 489 28.92 -14.16 -19.96
CA ALA A 489 30.28 -14.13 -20.50
C ALA A 489 30.31 -14.90 -21.83
N GLY A 490 30.88 -14.29 -22.88
CA GLY A 490 31.01 -14.92 -24.21
C GLY A 490 32.04 -16.02 -24.31
N GLU A 491 32.93 -16.16 -23.30
CA GLU A 491 34.09 -17.04 -23.31
C GLU A 491 34.16 -17.92 -22.05
N ASN A 492 34.78 -19.09 -22.18
CA ASN A 492 35.02 -19.95 -21.04
C ASN A 492 36.06 -19.36 -20.11
N VAL A 493 35.77 -19.37 -18.80
CA VAL A 493 36.74 -19.06 -17.73
C VAL A 493 37.58 -20.23 -17.31
N LEU A 494 37.04 -21.46 -17.51
CA LEU A 494 37.74 -22.71 -17.33
C LEU A 494 37.50 -23.62 -18.57
N THR A 495 38.55 -24.26 -19.08
CA THR A 495 38.47 -25.11 -20.27
C THR A 495 39.19 -26.42 -20.03
N ASP A 496 38.44 -27.52 -20.14
CA ASP A 496 38.94 -28.90 -20.10
C ASP A 496 39.81 -29.26 -18.89
N ILE A 497 39.34 -28.92 -17.69
CA ILE A 497 40.03 -29.20 -16.44
C ILE A 497 39.71 -30.62 -15.96
N SER A 498 40.75 -31.45 -15.77
CA SER A 498 40.60 -32.82 -15.29
C SER A 498 41.62 -33.15 -14.22
N PHE A 499 41.17 -33.47 -13.01
CA PHE A 499 42.00 -33.96 -11.91
C PHE A 499 41.19 -34.78 -10.91
N LYS A 500 41.89 -35.51 -10.06
CA LYS A 500 41.29 -36.31 -8.99
C LYS A 500 42.04 -36.11 -7.68
N ALA A 501 41.30 -35.83 -6.61
CA ALA A 501 41.80 -35.72 -5.22
C ALA A 501 41.21 -36.88 -4.42
N LYS A 502 42.06 -37.59 -3.68
CA LYS A 502 41.69 -38.71 -2.80
C LYS A 502 41.62 -38.25 -1.36
N LYS A 503 40.89 -38.98 -0.52
CA LYS A 503 40.82 -38.71 0.92
C LYS A 503 42.21 -38.52 1.54
N GLY A 504 42.36 -37.50 2.35
CA GLY A 504 43.58 -37.15 3.06
C GLY A 504 44.66 -36.41 2.22
N GLN A 505 44.38 -36.15 0.93
CA GLN A 505 45.30 -35.41 0.08
C GLN A 505 45.10 -33.90 0.19
N THR A 506 46.18 -33.16 0.11
CA THR A 506 46.17 -31.71 -0.04
C THR A 506 46.41 -31.33 -1.50
N ILE A 507 45.38 -30.75 -2.11
CA ILE A 507 45.44 -30.21 -3.46
C ILE A 507 45.65 -28.70 -3.40
N ALA A 508 46.63 -28.18 -4.08
CA ALA A 508 46.82 -26.76 -4.21
C ALA A 508 46.48 -26.27 -5.61
N VAL A 509 45.89 -25.07 -5.71
CA VAL A 509 45.59 -24.41 -6.99
C VAL A 509 46.37 -23.09 -7.04
N ILE A 510 47.24 -22.92 -8.02
CA ILE A 510 48.04 -21.71 -8.22
C ILE A 510 47.90 -21.21 -9.68
N GLY A 511 48.21 -19.96 -9.92
CA GLY A 511 48.18 -19.33 -11.24
C GLY A 511 48.11 -17.80 -11.13
N SER A 512 48.19 -17.12 -12.27
CA SER A 512 48.12 -15.66 -12.36
C SER A 512 46.75 -15.12 -11.86
N THR A 513 46.69 -13.81 -11.58
CA THR A 513 45.42 -13.16 -11.25
C THR A 513 44.47 -13.27 -12.46
N GLY A 514 43.26 -13.72 -12.24
CA GLY A 514 42.27 -13.92 -13.31
C GLY A 514 42.30 -15.32 -13.97
N SER A 515 43.25 -16.21 -13.63
CA SER A 515 43.39 -17.55 -14.23
C SER A 515 42.23 -18.53 -13.90
N GLY A 516 41.19 -18.14 -13.13
CA GLY A 516 40.03 -19.01 -12.84
C GLY A 516 40.12 -19.78 -11.52
N LYS A 517 41.09 -19.56 -10.63
CA LYS A 517 41.27 -20.29 -9.35
C LYS A 517 40.04 -20.33 -8.47
N SER A 518 39.49 -19.17 -8.10
CA SER A 518 38.29 -19.10 -7.26
C SER A 518 37.07 -19.64 -7.99
N THR A 519 37.02 -19.50 -9.32
CA THR A 519 35.97 -20.11 -10.15
C THR A 519 35.98 -21.64 -10.02
N LEU A 520 37.16 -22.27 -10.13
CA LEU A 520 37.30 -23.70 -10.02
C LEU A 520 36.77 -24.24 -8.69
N ILE A 521 37.19 -23.66 -7.58
CA ILE A 521 36.74 -24.14 -6.26
C ILE A 521 35.28 -23.82 -5.95
N ASN A 522 34.68 -22.82 -6.60
CA ASN A 522 33.25 -22.50 -6.47
C ASN A 522 32.32 -23.49 -7.17
N LEU A 523 32.85 -24.36 -8.05
CA LEU A 523 32.10 -25.43 -8.66
C LEU A 523 31.91 -26.63 -7.70
N ILE A 524 32.82 -26.81 -6.72
CA ILE A 524 32.74 -27.92 -5.74
C ILE A 524 31.47 -27.79 -4.86
N PRO A 525 31.18 -26.62 -4.19
CA PRO A 525 29.94 -26.44 -3.42
C PRO A 525 28.70 -26.21 -4.29
N ARG A 526 28.84 -26.40 -5.62
CA ARG A 526 27.78 -26.15 -6.61
C ARG A 526 27.17 -24.75 -6.45
N TYR A 527 28.05 -23.71 -6.43
CA TYR A 527 27.57 -22.33 -6.55
C TYR A 527 27.21 -21.97 -7.99
N TYR A 528 27.76 -22.72 -8.93
CA TYR A 528 27.47 -22.75 -10.36
C TYR A 528 27.50 -24.17 -10.87
N ASP A 529 26.70 -24.50 -11.87
CA ASP A 529 26.80 -25.76 -12.62
C ASP A 529 27.79 -25.60 -13.77
N VAL A 530 28.53 -26.65 -14.07
CA VAL A 530 29.52 -26.69 -15.16
C VAL A 530 28.83 -26.57 -16.53
N THR A 531 29.52 -25.97 -17.50
CA THR A 531 29.01 -25.85 -18.88
C THR A 531 29.24 -27.17 -19.64
N LYS A 532 30.36 -27.85 -19.42
CA LYS A 532 30.68 -29.18 -19.97
C LYS A 532 31.41 -29.96 -18.90
N GLY A 533 31.37 -31.30 -19.04
CA GLY A 533 32.00 -32.22 -18.09
C GLY A 533 31.20 -32.43 -16.81
N SER A 534 31.86 -32.92 -15.79
CA SER A 534 31.25 -33.19 -14.48
C SER A 534 32.20 -32.91 -13.32
N VAL A 535 31.65 -32.43 -12.20
CA VAL A 535 32.34 -32.38 -10.90
C VAL A 535 31.67 -33.43 -10.02
N LYS A 536 32.47 -34.35 -9.49
CA LYS A 536 32.01 -35.43 -8.64
C LYS A 536 32.57 -35.28 -7.23
N VAL A 537 31.75 -35.52 -6.24
CA VAL A 537 32.12 -35.62 -4.82
C VAL A 537 31.71 -37.01 -4.35
N ASP A 538 32.67 -37.75 -3.78
CA ASP A 538 32.48 -39.14 -3.35
C ASP A 538 31.90 -40.03 -4.47
N GLY A 539 32.36 -39.84 -5.71
CA GLY A 539 31.96 -40.59 -6.90
C GLY A 539 30.60 -40.19 -7.49
N VAL A 540 29.84 -39.26 -6.91
CA VAL A 540 28.54 -38.79 -7.40
C VAL A 540 28.68 -37.38 -7.97
N ASP A 541 28.07 -37.13 -9.13
CA ASP A 541 28.00 -35.79 -9.72
C ASP A 541 27.28 -34.84 -8.76
N VAL A 542 27.83 -33.67 -8.52
CA VAL A 542 27.25 -32.66 -7.60
C VAL A 542 25.86 -32.19 -8.05
N ARG A 543 25.49 -32.42 -9.31
CA ARG A 543 24.14 -32.11 -9.87
C ARG A 543 23.10 -33.16 -9.45
N ASP A 544 23.52 -34.35 -9.15
CA ASP A 544 22.65 -35.48 -8.78
C ASP A 544 22.46 -35.60 -7.26
N MET A 545 23.20 -34.81 -6.46
CA MET A 545 23.06 -34.71 -5.00
C MET A 545 22.16 -33.54 -4.61
N THR A 546 21.59 -33.62 -3.40
CA THR A 546 21.00 -32.38 -2.81
C THR A 546 22.09 -31.40 -2.42
N GLN A 547 21.86 -30.10 -2.62
CA GLN A 547 22.80 -29.05 -2.23
C GLN A 547 23.14 -29.11 -0.73
N LYS A 548 22.18 -29.54 0.10
CA LYS A 548 22.39 -29.70 1.54
C LYS A 548 23.39 -30.82 1.83
N GLU A 549 23.16 -32.00 1.29
CA GLU A 549 24.04 -33.16 1.50
C GLU A 549 25.48 -32.88 1.01
N LEU A 550 25.60 -32.29 -0.19
CA LEU A 550 26.89 -31.86 -0.71
C LEU A 550 27.60 -30.90 0.24
N ARG A 551 26.91 -29.81 0.64
CA ARG A 551 27.51 -28.77 1.48
C ARG A 551 27.74 -29.21 2.91
N ASP A 552 27.00 -30.17 3.41
CA ASP A 552 27.24 -30.76 4.75
C ASP A 552 28.62 -31.43 4.84
N LYS A 553 29.14 -31.99 3.72
CA LYS A 553 30.47 -32.58 3.60
C LYS A 553 31.61 -31.56 3.47
N LEU A 554 31.31 -30.30 3.19
CA LEU A 554 32.29 -29.26 2.85
C LEU A 554 32.51 -28.26 3.99
N GLY A 555 33.75 -27.93 4.29
CA GLY A 555 34.15 -26.77 5.10
C GLY A 555 34.75 -25.70 4.20
N TYR A 556 33.99 -24.64 3.90
CA TYR A 556 34.39 -23.60 2.96
C TYR A 556 34.83 -22.34 3.68
N VAL A 557 36.04 -21.85 3.37
CA VAL A 557 36.60 -20.61 3.89
C VAL A 557 36.82 -19.64 2.72
N PRO A 558 36.03 -18.58 2.60
CA PRO A 558 36.12 -17.62 1.49
C PRO A 558 37.39 -16.74 1.63
N GLN A 559 37.83 -16.15 0.52
CA GLN A 559 38.94 -15.21 0.45
C GLN A 559 38.80 -14.04 1.43
N LYS A 560 37.58 -13.50 1.57
CA LYS A 560 37.26 -12.46 2.59
C LYS A 560 36.46 -13.11 3.71
N GLY A 561 37.01 -13.16 4.90
CA GLY A 561 36.34 -13.67 6.08
C GLY A 561 35.09 -12.88 6.38
N VAL A 562 33.92 -13.51 6.36
CA VAL A 562 32.61 -12.93 6.67
C VAL A 562 32.17 -13.40 8.05
N LEU A 563 31.91 -12.43 8.94
CA LEU A 563 31.38 -12.69 10.28
C LEU A 563 30.00 -12.09 10.44
N PHE A 564 29.15 -12.80 11.19
CA PHE A 564 27.80 -12.36 11.51
C PHE A 564 27.78 -11.64 12.87
N SER A 565 26.83 -10.73 13.03
CA SER A 565 26.56 -10.10 14.31
C SER A 565 26.23 -11.14 15.38
N GLY A 566 26.82 -11.03 16.54
CA GLY A 566 26.65 -11.99 17.62
C GLY A 566 27.90 -12.06 18.49
N THR A 567 28.32 -13.27 18.87
CA THR A 567 29.54 -13.50 19.66
C THR A 567 30.58 -14.24 18.82
N ILE A 568 31.83 -14.30 19.31
CA ILE A 568 32.87 -15.14 18.70
C ILE A 568 32.42 -16.60 18.69
N ASP A 569 31.87 -17.10 19.80
CA ASP A 569 31.32 -18.44 19.94
C ASP A 569 30.24 -18.75 18.90
N SER A 570 29.25 -17.84 18.76
CA SER A 570 28.17 -18.04 17.78
C SER A 570 28.66 -18.03 16.33
N ASN A 571 29.75 -17.34 16.04
CA ASN A 571 30.37 -17.34 14.72
C ASN A 571 31.13 -18.62 14.43
N ILE A 572 31.79 -19.24 15.41
CA ILE A 572 32.48 -20.54 15.25
C ILE A 572 31.43 -21.66 15.10
N ARG A 573 30.38 -21.67 15.92
CA ARG A 573 29.29 -22.67 15.85
C ARG A 573 28.38 -22.55 14.62
N TYR A 574 28.55 -21.51 13.82
CA TYR A 574 27.63 -21.23 12.69
C TYR A 574 27.51 -22.37 11.69
N GLY A 575 28.56 -23.19 11.54
CA GLY A 575 28.58 -24.30 10.58
C GLY A 575 27.67 -25.46 10.93
N LYS A 576 27.40 -25.72 12.22
CA LYS A 576 26.56 -26.82 12.71
C LYS A 576 26.02 -26.48 14.11
N PRO A 577 24.70 -26.64 14.38
CA PRO A 577 24.10 -26.23 15.66
C PRO A 577 24.60 -27.01 16.87
N GLU A 578 25.04 -28.26 16.69
CA GLU A 578 25.35 -29.22 17.77
C GLU A 578 26.84 -29.21 18.16
N ILE A 579 27.63 -28.22 17.71
CA ILE A 579 29.05 -28.11 18.06
C ILE A 579 29.20 -27.91 19.58
N THR A 580 30.02 -28.72 20.22
CA THR A 580 30.30 -28.69 21.66
C THR A 580 31.30 -27.58 22.02
N ASP A 581 31.36 -27.18 23.29
CA ASP A 581 32.33 -26.19 23.78
C ASP A 581 33.79 -26.66 23.60
N ALA A 582 34.03 -27.97 23.68
CA ALA A 582 35.35 -28.55 23.44
C ALA A 582 35.77 -28.38 21.95
N GLN A 583 34.90 -28.70 21.03
CA GLN A 583 35.12 -28.52 19.58
C GLN A 583 35.34 -27.04 19.20
N VAL A 584 34.60 -26.12 19.84
CA VAL A 584 34.81 -24.68 19.61
C VAL A 584 36.20 -24.25 20.05
N LYS A 585 36.67 -24.73 21.20
CA LYS A 585 38.03 -24.41 21.71
C LYS A 585 39.13 -25.05 20.85
N GLU A 586 38.98 -26.30 20.49
CA GLU A 586 39.90 -27.01 19.61
C GLU A 586 39.97 -26.33 18.23
N ALA A 587 38.83 -26.00 17.64
CA ALA A 587 38.80 -25.27 16.36
C ALA A 587 39.48 -23.90 16.44
N ALA A 588 39.28 -23.18 17.55
CA ALA A 588 39.94 -21.90 17.77
C ALA A 588 41.48 -22.06 17.96
N GLU A 589 41.92 -23.13 18.63
CA GLU A 589 43.31 -23.44 18.82
C GLU A 589 43.99 -23.80 17.51
N VAL A 590 43.45 -24.71 16.74
CA VAL A 590 43.94 -25.09 15.42
C VAL A 590 43.99 -23.88 14.47
N ALA A 591 42.94 -23.02 14.50
CA ALA A 591 42.89 -21.77 13.72
C ALA A 591 43.80 -20.65 14.26
N GLN A 592 44.62 -20.92 15.29
CA GLN A 592 45.48 -19.93 15.96
C GLN A 592 44.70 -18.69 16.44
N ALA A 593 43.41 -18.88 16.82
CA ALA A 593 42.53 -17.79 17.24
C ALA A 593 42.53 -17.57 18.75
N THR A 594 42.92 -18.57 19.56
CA THR A 594 42.87 -18.55 21.03
C THR A 594 43.64 -17.34 21.61
N GLU A 595 44.83 -17.03 21.10
CA GLU A 595 45.66 -15.94 21.58
C GLU A 595 44.86 -14.60 21.63
N PHE A 596 44.24 -14.20 20.50
CA PHE A 596 43.50 -12.94 20.47
C PHE A 596 42.13 -13.03 21.15
N ILE A 597 41.50 -14.21 21.20
CA ILE A 597 40.24 -14.44 21.93
C ILE A 597 40.49 -14.20 23.42
N ASP A 598 41.54 -14.73 23.96
CA ASP A 598 41.89 -14.59 25.39
C ASP A 598 42.22 -13.16 25.80
N THR A 599 42.66 -12.31 24.87
CA THR A 599 42.86 -10.87 25.14
C THR A 599 41.55 -10.09 25.23
N LYS A 600 40.42 -10.66 24.78
CA LYS A 600 39.12 -10.00 24.87
C LYS A 600 38.51 -10.12 26.27
N PRO A 601 37.82 -9.08 26.78
CA PRO A 601 37.23 -9.11 28.14
C PRO A 601 36.31 -10.30 28.42
N GLU A 602 35.46 -10.66 27.42
CA GLU A 602 34.48 -11.73 27.51
C GLU A 602 34.87 -12.99 26.73
N LYS A 603 36.14 -13.05 26.28
CA LYS A 603 36.68 -14.19 25.52
C LYS A 603 35.74 -14.61 24.36
N TYR A 604 35.30 -15.86 24.35
CA TYR A 604 34.37 -16.41 23.33
C TYR A 604 33.01 -15.72 23.29
N LYS A 605 32.58 -15.10 24.40
CA LYS A 605 31.31 -14.35 24.47
C LYS A 605 31.45 -12.90 23.97
N SER A 606 32.66 -12.47 23.65
CA SER A 606 32.91 -11.11 23.14
C SER A 606 32.08 -10.83 21.89
N PRO A 607 31.46 -9.63 21.82
CA PRO A 607 30.58 -9.28 20.72
C PRO A 607 31.36 -9.07 19.40
N VAL A 608 30.77 -9.59 18.33
CA VAL A 608 31.16 -9.33 16.94
C VAL A 608 30.12 -8.42 16.31
N SER A 609 30.53 -7.24 15.86
CA SER A 609 29.64 -6.30 15.20
C SER A 609 29.32 -6.74 13.76
N GLN A 610 28.33 -6.11 13.12
CA GLN A 610 27.90 -6.43 11.77
C GLN A 610 29.10 -6.38 10.78
N GLY A 611 29.30 -7.49 10.06
CA GLY A 611 30.45 -7.65 9.15
C GLY A 611 31.81 -7.70 9.86
N GLY A 612 31.83 -7.87 11.19
CA GLY A 612 33.06 -7.96 11.98
C GLY A 612 33.91 -6.69 11.95
N THR A 613 33.32 -5.49 11.91
CA THR A 613 34.04 -4.22 11.81
C THR A 613 34.93 -3.94 13.03
N ASN A 614 34.68 -4.60 14.17
CA ASN A 614 35.46 -4.52 15.40
C ASN A 614 36.57 -5.61 15.51
N VAL A 615 36.83 -6.34 14.43
CA VAL A 615 37.88 -7.40 14.36
C VAL A 615 38.79 -7.11 13.17
N SER A 616 40.09 -7.33 13.30
CA SER A 616 41.08 -7.14 12.21
C SER A 616 40.83 -8.18 11.08
N GLY A 617 41.38 -7.89 9.89
CA GLY A 617 41.29 -8.80 8.74
C GLY A 617 41.83 -10.21 9.04
N GLY A 618 43.00 -10.33 9.64
CA GLY A 618 43.56 -11.60 10.05
C GLY A 618 42.75 -12.32 11.14
N GLN A 619 42.17 -11.58 12.09
CA GLN A 619 41.26 -12.16 13.09
C GLN A 619 39.96 -12.70 12.45
N LYS A 620 39.39 -11.94 11.49
CA LYS A 620 38.20 -12.45 10.72
C LYS A 620 38.53 -13.75 10.00
N GLN A 621 39.71 -13.81 9.40
CA GLN A 621 40.12 -14.99 8.64
C GLN A 621 40.30 -16.19 9.57
N ARG A 622 40.99 -16.02 10.71
CA ARG A 622 41.16 -17.09 11.71
C ARG A 622 39.79 -17.57 12.27
N LEU A 623 38.85 -16.70 12.54
CA LEU A 623 37.52 -17.09 12.97
C LEU A 623 36.71 -17.81 11.86
N SER A 624 36.93 -17.43 10.60
CA SER A 624 36.32 -18.13 9.47
C SER A 624 36.90 -19.54 9.28
N ILE A 625 38.20 -19.69 9.50
CA ILE A 625 38.88 -20.99 9.52
C ILE A 625 38.39 -21.83 10.71
N ALA A 626 38.33 -21.28 11.92
CA ALA A 626 37.78 -21.96 13.09
C ALA A 626 36.36 -22.47 12.87
N ARG A 627 35.48 -21.68 12.19
CA ARG A 627 34.13 -22.09 11.79
C ARG A 627 34.13 -23.31 10.90
N ALA A 628 35.03 -23.39 9.92
CA ALA A 628 35.15 -24.53 9.01
C ALA A 628 35.68 -25.78 9.76
N ILE A 629 36.65 -25.60 10.64
CA ILE A 629 37.23 -26.68 11.45
C ILE A 629 36.16 -27.27 12.40
N ALA A 630 35.44 -26.39 13.14
CA ALA A 630 34.44 -26.80 14.10
C ALA A 630 33.28 -27.63 13.48
N LYS A 631 33.09 -27.54 12.18
CA LYS A 631 32.09 -28.35 11.44
C LYS A 631 32.52 -29.79 11.24
N GLU A 632 33.83 -30.10 11.30
CA GLU A 632 34.44 -31.44 11.04
C GLU A 632 34.03 -31.98 9.68
N PRO A 633 34.26 -31.26 8.57
CA PRO A 633 33.87 -31.71 7.23
C PRO A 633 34.80 -32.78 6.68
N GLU A 634 34.31 -33.52 5.66
CA GLU A 634 35.14 -34.50 4.90
C GLU A 634 36.11 -33.79 3.93
N ILE A 635 35.77 -32.59 3.49
CA ILE A 635 36.55 -31.79 2.51
C ILE A 635 36.65 -30.34 3.00
N PHE A 636 37.88 -29.84 3.10
CA PHE A 636 38.15 -28.42 3.37
C PHE A 636 38.49 -27.70 2.06
N ILE A 637 37.94 -26.46 1.92
CA ILE A 637 38.22 -25.58 0.79
C ILE A 637 38.64 -24.22 1.33
N PHE A 638 39.83 -23.81 1.02
CA PHE A 638 40.46 -22.54 1.44
C PHE A 638 40.68 -21.65 0.21
N ASP A 639 39.92 -20.59 0.05
CA ASP A 639 40.10 -19.61 -1.04
C ASP A 639 41.02 -18.47 -0.57
N ASP A 640 42.31 -18.54 -0.90
CA ASP A 640 43.34 -17.56 -0.57
C ASP A 640 43.30 -17.09 0.90
N SER A 641 42.95 -18.02 1.80
CA SER A 641 42.56 -17.73 3.19
C SER A 641 43.74 -17.41 4.11
N PHE A 642 44.96 -17.54 3.64
CA PHE A 642 46.18 -17.35 4.42
C PHE A 642 46.88 -16.00 4.13
N SER A 643 46.53 -15.33 3.04
CA SER A 643 47.19 -14.12 2.57
C SER A 643 47.09 -12.92 3.52
N ALA A 644 46.03 -12.88 4.36
CA ALA A 644 45.80 -11.81 5.35
C ALA A 644 46.51 -12.03 6.68
N LEU A 645 47.30 -13.14 6.84
CA LEU A 645 47.95 -13.50 8.06
C LEU A 645 49.45 -13.06 8.02
N ASP A 646 50.01 -12.76 9.19
CA ASP A 646 51.45 -12.58 9.33
C ASP A 646 52.17 -13.92 9.18
N PHE A 647 53.46 -13.88 8.79
CA PHE A 647 54.23 -15.05 8.43
C PHE A 647 54.31 -16.11 9.53
N LYS A 648 54.44 -15.66 10.82
CA LYS A 648 54.52 -16.57 11.97
C LYS A 648 53.20 -17.30 12.20
N THR A 649 52.10 -16.57 12.22
CA THR A 649 50.75 -17.12 12.41
C THR A 649 50.38 -18.06 11.24
N ASP A 650 50.70 -17.68 10.00
CA ASP A 650 50.47 -18.53 8.81
C ASP A 650 51.24 -19.86 8.92
N SER A 651 52.52 -19.85 9.27
CA SER A 651 53.31 -21.06 9.42
C SER A 651 52.77 -21.99 10.51
N GLN A 652 52.42 -21.43 11.68
CA GLN A 652 51.87 -22.20 12.80
C GLN A 652 50.48 -22.78 12.44
N LEU A 653 49.63 -22.00 11.83
CA LEU A 653 48.30 -22.42 11.38
C LEU A 653 48.38 -23.58 10.37
N ARG A 654 49.23 -23.46 9.36
CA ARG A 654 49.39 -24.54 8.36
C ARG A 654 49.94 -25.83 8.98
N LYS A 655 50.82 -25.76 9.93
CA LYS A 655 51.32 -26.92 10.67
C LYS A 655 50.19 -27.61 11.44
N ALA A 656 49.38 -26.83 12.19
CA ALA A 656 48.22 -27.32 12.95
C ALA A 656 47.13 -27.89 12.03
N LEU A 657 46.84 -27.22 10.92
CA LEU A 657 45.87 -27.68 9.92
C LEU A 657 46.32 -29.00 9.30
N LYS A 658 47.56 -29.13 8.87
CA LYS A 658 48.08 -30.35 8.26
C LYS A 658 47.93 -31.57 9.19
N GLU A 659 48.07 -31.37 10.48
CA GLU A 659 47.87 -32.41 11.48
C GLU A 659 46.40 -32.75 11.67
N TYR A 660 45.54 -31.71 11.75
CA TYR A 660 44.10 -31.87 11.95
C TYR A 660 43.39 -32.48 10.73
N THR A 661 43.83 -32.12 9.52
CA THR A 661 43.16 -32.53 8.27
C THR A 661 43.69 -33.81 7.66
N LYS A 662 44.46 -34.62 8.39
CA LYS A 662 45.07 -35.91 7.86
C LYS A 662 44.06 -36.88 7.25
N ASP A 663 42.87 -36.92 7.82
CA ASP A 663 41.77 -37.76 7.38
C ASP A 663 40.77 -37.09 6.48
N ALA A 664 40.94 -35.83 6.13
CA ALA A 664 40.09 -35.00 5.28
C ALA A 664 40.85 -34.49 4.05
N THR A 665 40.13 -34.37 2.93
CA THR A 665 40.73 -33.77 1.74
C THR A 665 40.77 -32.28 1.82
N THR A 666 41.88 -31.65 1.47
CA THR A 666 42.10 -30.22 1.57
C THR A 666 42.37 -29.63 0.20
N VAL A 667 41.57 -28.64 -0.21
CA VAL A 667 41.79 -27.86 -1.43
C VAL A 667 42.15 -26.43 -1.05
N ILE A 668 43.35 -25.97 -1.46
CA ILE A 668 43.91 -24.69 -1.13
C ILE A 668 44.13 -23.88 -2.39
N VAL A 669 43.47 -22.75 -2.53
CA VAL A 669 43.85 -21.72 -3.50
C VAL A 669 44.88 -20.82 -2.82
N ALA A 670 46.03 -20.66 -3.44
CA ALA A 670 47.09 -19.81 -2.91
C ALA A 670 47.71 -18.91 -3.99
N GLN A 671 48.21 -17.78 -3.56
CA GLN A 671 48.99 -16.86 -4.37
C GLN A 671 50.50 -17.02 -4.06
N ARG A 672 50.85 -17.61 -2.90
CA ARG A 672 52.24 -17.78 -2.45
C ARG A 672 52.67 -19.24 -2.62
N ILE A 673 53.80 -19.42 -3.27
CA ILE A 673 54.44 -20.75 -3.44
C ILE A 673 54.75 -21.38 -2.07
N SER A 674 55.25 -20.61 -1.10
CA SER A 674 55.55 -21.09 0.25
C SER A 674 54.36 -21.74 0.96
N THR A 675 53.14 -21.43 0.56
CA THR A 675 51.90 -22.01 1.12
C THR A 675 51.65 -23.41 0.62
N ILE A 676 52.14 -23.77 -0.59
CA ILE A 676 51.77 -24.97 -1.33
C ILE A 676 52.91 -25.95 -1.55
N LEU A 677 54.12 -25.64 -1.09
CA LEU A 677 55.33 -26.51 -1.26
C LEU A 677 55.05 -27.96 -0.79
N GLY A 678 54.29 -28.12 0.27
CA GLY A 678 54.01 -29.42 0.88
C GLY A 678 52.69 -30.06 0.41
N ALA A 679 52.07 -29.57 -0.66
CA ALA A 679 50.86 -30.18 -1.24
C ALA A 679 51.20 -31.49 -1.97
N ASP A 680 50.28 -32.45 -1.87
CA ASP A 680 50.44 -33.73 -2.55
C ASP A 680 50.28 -33.60 -4.07
N GLN A 681 49.47 -32.59 -4.48
CA GLN A 681 49.24 -32.25 -5.87
C GLN A 681 49.01 -30.74 -6.03
N ILE A 682 49.70 -30.13 -6.97
CA ILE A 682 49.56 -28.73 -7.32
C ILE A 682 49.02 -28.64 -8.74
N ILE A 683 47.91 -27.90 -8.89
CA ILE A 683 47.27 -27.60 -10.17
C ILE A 683 47.69 -26.17 -10.56
N VAL A 684 48.34 -26.06 -11.69
CA VAL A 684 48.75 -24.77 -12.25
C VAL A 684 47.75 -24.34 -13.30
N LEU A 685 47.07 -23.20 -13.03
CA LEU A 685 46.12 -22.62 -13.98
C LEU A 685 46.74 -21.41 -14.70
N ASP A 686 46.64 -21.39 -16.00
CA ASP A 686 47.01 -20.30 -16.85
C ASP A 686 45.90 -20.01 -17.87
N ASP A 687 45.36 -18.79 -17.88
CA ASP A 687 44.29 -18.35 -18.75
C ASP A 687 43.12 -19.38 -18.88
N GLY A 688 42.66 -19.92 -17.76
CA GLY A 688 41.56 -20.87 -17.70
C GLY A 688 41.90 -22.31 -18.11
N HIS A 689 43.15 -22.59 -18.46
CA HIS A 689 43.64 -23.95 -18.81
C HIS A 689 44.55 -24.52 -17.72
N MET A 690 44.61 -25.83 -17.63
CA MET A 690 45.55 -26.51 -16.76
C MET A 690 46.91 -26.59 -17.43
N ALA A 691 47.85 -25.69 -17.03
CA ALA A 691 49.20 -25.66 -17.57
C ALA A 691 50.09 -26.80 -17.03
N GLY A 692 49.75 -27.34 -15.85
CA GLY A 692 50.47 -28.45 -15.26
C GLY A 692 49.82 -28.98 -14.00
N ILE A 693 50.13 -30.23 -13.66
CA ILE A 693 49.68 -30.90 -12.44
C ILE A 693 50.77 -31.81 -11.93
N GLY A 694 51.06 -31.79 -10.63
CA GLY A 694 52.09 -32.62 -10.02
C GLY A 694 52.55 -32.08 -8.69
N THR A 695 53.62 -32.64 -8.11
CA THR A 695 54.31 -32.13 -6.92
C THR A 695 55.16 -30.92 -7.26
N HIS A 696 55.56 -30.16 -6.25
CA HIS A 696 56.50 -29.05 -6.44
C HIS A 696 57.72 -29.42 -7.28
N LYS A 697 58.35 -30.56 -6.98
CA LYS A 697 59.56 -31.04 -7.72
C LYS A 697 59.28 -31.38 -9.17
N GLU A 698 58.15 -32.03 -9.45
CA GLU A 698 57.73 -32.40 -10.82
C GLU A 698 57.43 -31.13 -11.64
N LEU A 699 56.74 -30.19 -11.06
CA LEU A 699 56.36 -28.93 -11.74
C LEU A 699 57.57 -28.02 -11.97
N MET A 700 58.52 -27.97 -11.02
CA MET A 700 59.82 -27.29 -11.22
C MET A 700 60.62 -27.91 -12.37
N ALA A 701 60.46 -29.19 -12.66
CA ALA A 701 61.14 -29.87 -13.78
C ALA A 701 60.44 -29.66 -15.14
N ASN A 702 59.08 -29.65 -15.13
CA ASN A 702 58.28 -29.86 -16.37
C ASN A 702 57.28 -28.75 -16.70
N CYS A 703 57.03 -27.75 -15.82
CA CYS A 703 56.02 -26.73 -16.05
C CYS A 703 56.63 -25.30 -16.04
N GLU A 704 56.77 -24.72 -17.21
CA GLU A 704 57.38 -23.37 -17.37
C GLU A 704 56.59 -22.31 -16.61
N VAL A 705 55.24 -22.31 -16.65
CA VAL A 705 54.42 -21.36 -15.92
C VAL A 705 54.64 -21.44 -14.41
N TYR A 706 54.77 -22.67 -13.87
CA TYR A 706 55.07 -22.87 -12.45
C TYR A 706 56.46 -22.33 -12.07
N GLN A 707 57.47 -22.65 -12.90
CA GLN A 707 58.84 -22.15 -12.71
C GLN A 707 58.89 -20.62 -12.68
N GLN A 708 58.18 -19.95 -13.59
CA GLN A 708 58.09 -18.46 -13.61
C GLN A 708 57.49 -17.93 -12.32
N ILE A 709 56.37 -18.49 -11.86
CA ILE A 709 55.71 -18.09 -10.61
C ILE A 709 56.68 -18.35 -9.40
N ALA A 710 57.30 -19.51 -9.34
CA ALA A 710 58.19 -19.91 -8.25
C ALA A 710 59.42 -19.01 -8.17
N ARG A 711 60.12 -18.77 -9.28
CA ARG A 711 61.29 -17.87 -9.34
C ARG A 711 60.97 -16.40 -9.05
N SER A 712 59.75 -15.99 -9.26
CA SER A 712 59.34 -14.63 -8.91
C SER A 712 59.12 -14.42 -7.40
N GLN A 713 58.99 -15.50 -6.61
CA GLN A 713 58.61 -15.45 -5.19
C GLN A 713 59.65 -16.04 -4.24
N LEU A 714 60.47 -16.95 -4.68
CA LEU A 714 61.47 -17.66 -3.86
C LEU A 714 62.87 -17.40 -4.39
N SER A 715 63.86 -17.36 -3.48
CA SER A 715 65.28 -17.33 -3.81
C SER A 715 65.75 -18.66 -4.40
N GLU A 716 66.89 -18.68 -5.12
CA GLU A 716 67.46 -19.91 -5.66
C GLU A 716 67.76 -20.94 -4.57
N GLU A 717 68.11 -20.52 -3.36
CA GLU A 717 68.37 -21.39 -2.20
C GLU A 717 67.08 -22.02 -1.65
N GLU A 718 65.91 -21.36 -1.79
CA GLU A 718 64.59 -21.86 -1.35
C GLU A 718 63.93 -22.76 -2.42
N LEU A 719 64.40 -22.69 -3.66
CA LEU A 719 63.93 -23.48 -4.79
C LEU A 719 64.65 -24.85 -4.90
N ALA A 720 65.83 -25.00 -4.29
CA ALA A 720 66.63 -26.22 -4.27
C ALA A 720 66.18 -27.20 -3.16
#